data_6ce970fb9afa6f026b5c7a2048809893
#
_entry.id   6ce970fb9afa6f026b5c7a2048809893
#
_cell.length_a   1.000
_cell.length_b   1.000
_cell.length_c   1.000
_cell.angle_alpha   90.00
_cell.angle_beta   90.00
_cell.angle_gamma   90.00
#
_symmetry.space_group_name_H-M   'P 1'
#
loop_
_entity.id
_entity.type
_entity.pdbx_description
1 polymer ?
#
loop_
_entity_poly.entity_id
_entity_poly.type
_entity_poly.pdbx_seq_one_letter_code
_entity_poly.pdbx_strand_id
1 'polypeptide(L)'
;MRTLQRVLLLAGAAWLVAACGGNGGGDEAAPAPAPPSPSPCDTPGTTYARFTKAAVLSAGVGGGAAIAGCTGAIASPQWTQTGGPAVELLSAKSQTLHFEALTGGRYSFRADFRDTTGAARSEDFVIDFAPLGLGTRLALRANHSVRMGGNVSVRAWPTLAGGDSVATITWAQLEGPAVTLDTRDPNVALFVAPQVARDTPIRLRATLTTAAGHSASDEVLVLVERHAQAAANDSGALWAGDHVSRVHAYRPNGPHAAVLAACVYDSAQRDNNLCRLSQLPFLAQEVGTGVPTVEQVMNRVVVSHDWAGRNFEAFLNTHDVQGDFRRMLKSVAAIVIGTHVRPSFYYAGTGAIYLDADNFWLTPEERDTVNEAPDFRSSFGQTLQYTTLWRYVQGTQSIFRFYDPRQRVTRGNVALLEEAGWLMFHELGHALDFLPPSVYGTLQDANTAWGSIAPRANGGQLASHTVPSLYPLTSSVMSGLGQVRFFGAAASATQNAYSPQQVAAFFAADLATDDYAYATPFEDVAMTLEEFLMARRLNYRRDFAVAARPGPGATGSTITVAWGQRGRIGEPALRPRLRAIVQQLAPWIDPAEVDQLAAPIAMRAGDSWTGNLSLPAPLPGPRLHKTEPTLEDLWQLERAERRRHRLQPWSKPLPRQATGTPAAAVR
;
A
#
# COMPACT_ATOMS: atom_id res chain seq x y z
N MET A 1 -31.12 -44.01 -11.55
CA MET A 1 -31.53 -44.50 -12.87
C MET A 1 -30.72 -43.70 -13.92
N ARG A 2 -29.82 -44.41 -14.53
CA ARG A 2 -29.39 -44.46 -15.97
C ARG A 2 -29.15 -43.10 -16.66
N THR A 3 -27.89 -42.75 -16.82
CA THR A 3 -26.99 -43.00 -18.00
C THR A 3 -27.46 -42.36 -19.31
N LEU A 4 -26.64 -41.45 -19.90
CA LEU A 4 -25.91 -41.75 -21.14
C LEU A 4 -25.05 -40.58 -21.64
N GLN A 5 -23.79 -40.88 -21.88
CA GLN A 5 -22.79 -40.16 -22.69
C GLN A 5 -23.29 -39.88 -24.12
N ARG A 6 -22.73 -38.86 -24.77
CA ARG A 6 -22.10 -38.99 -26.08
C ARG A 6 -21.16 -37.85 -26.44
N VAL A 7 -19.98 -38.25 -26.77
CA VAL A 7 -18.90 -37.57 -27.47
C VAL A 7 -19.29 -37.38 -28.95
N LEU A 8 -18.90 -36.28 -29.56
CA LEU A 8 -18.65 -36.21 -31.01
C LEU A 8 -17.58 -35.15 -31.34
N LEU A 9 -16.48 -35.65 -31.88
CA LEU A 9 -15.47 -34.95 -32.69
C LEU A 9 -16.02 -34.68 -34.11
N LEU A 10 -15.48 -33.62 -34.77
CA LEU A 10 -15.17 -33.51 -36.22
C LEU A 10 -14.82 -32.03 -36.48
N ALA A 11 -13.56 -31.67 -36.76
CA ALA A 11 -12.85 -31.75 -38.04
C ALA A 11 -13.24 -30.64 -39.03
N GLY A 12 -12.37 -29.69 -39.22
CA GLY A 12 -11.73 -29.16 -40.40
C GLY A 12 -12.60 -28.54 -41.51
N ALA A 13 -12.29 -27.30 -41.83
CA ALA A 13 -12.22 -26.83 -43.22
C ALA A 13 -11.43 -25.53 -43.33
N ALA A 14 -10.30 -25.62 -44.00
CA ALA A 14 -9.54 -24.48 -44.49
C ALA A 14 -10.28 -23.87 -45.71
N TRP A 15 -10.35 -22.54 -45.75
CA TRP A 15 -10.65 -21.79 -46.96
C TRP A 15 -9.49 -20.87 -47.31
N LEU A 16 -8.76 -21.24 -48.34
CA LEU A 16 -7.88 -20.38 -49.11
C LEU A 16 -8.75 -19.47 -49.98
N VAL A 17 -8.60 -18.18 -49.85
CA VAL A 17 -8.96 -17.21 -50.89
C VAL A 17 -7.72 -16.37 -51.19
N ALA A 18 -7.15 -16.61 -52.35
CA ALA A 18 -6.21 -15.70 -52.97
C ALA A 18 -7.00 -14.65 -53.76
N ALA A 19 -6.70 -13.39 -53.57
CA ALA A 19 -6.99 -12.34 -54.55
C ALA A 19 -6.05 -11.16 -54.44
N CYS A 20 -5.58 -10.76 -55.54
CA CYS A 20 -4.55 -9.81 -55.92
C CYS A 20 -4.75 -8.35 -55.51
N GLY A 21 -3.63 -7.68 -55.22
CA GLY A 21 -3.29 -6.42 -55.87
C GLY A 21 -3.70 -5.13 -55.14
N GLY A 22 -2.71 -4.40 -54.64
CA GLY A 22 -2.85 -2.97 -54.28
C GLY A 22 -1.66 -2.46 -53.48
N ASN A 23 -0.84 -1.68 -54.11
CA ASN A 23 0.38 -1.01 -53.63
C ASN A 23 0.24 -0.25 -52.32
N GLY A 24 1.32 -0.25 -51.53
CA GLY A 24 1.83 0.96 -50.91
C GLY A 24 1.81 0.96 -49.38
N GLY A 25 2.97 1.02 -48.76
CA GLY A 25 3.17 1.34 -47.36
C GLY A 25 3.71 0.14 -46.57
N GLY A 26 5.01 -0.06 -46.61
CA GLY A 26 5.65 -1.05 -45.74
C GLY A 26 5.58 -0.59 -44.31
N ASP A 27 4.67 -1.15 -43.51
CA ASP A 27 4.86 -1.25 -42.08
C ASP A 27 6.01 -2.23 -41.84
N GLU A 28 7.21 -1.70 -41.61
CA GLU A 28 8.32 -2.49 -41.13
C GLU A 28 7.90 -3.07 -39.76
N ALA A 29 7.57 -4.34 -39.75
CA ALA A 29 7.36 -5.06 -38.50
C ALA A 29 8.58 -4.84 -37.60
N ALA A 30 8.33 -4.36 -36.37
CA ALA A 30 9.39 -4.18 -35.40
C ALA A 30 10.26 -5.45 -35.37
N PRO A 31 11.59 -5.34 -35.40
CA PRO A 31 12.49 -6.48 -35.39
C PRO A 31 12.16 -7.38 -34.20
N ALA A 32 12.04 -8.66 -34.43
CA ALA A 32 11.84 -9.65 -33.37
C ALA A 32 12.93 -9.44 -32.31
N PRO A 33 12.57 -9.49 -31.00
CA PRO A 33 13.56 -9.31 -29.94
C PRO A 33 14.71 -10.31 -30.15
N ALA A 34 15.95 -9.82 -30.05
CA ALA A 34 17.13 -10.66 -30.16
C ALA A 34 17.02 -11.84 -29.17
N PRO A 35 17.49 -13.04 -29.52
CA PRO A 35 17.49 -14.17 -28.61
C PRO A 35 18.22 -13.76 -27.32
N PRO A 36 17.70 -14.12 -26.14
CA PRO A 36 18.29 -13.72 -24.87
C PRO A 36 19.73 -14.20 -24.79
N SER A 37 20.63 -13.31 -24.42
CA SER A 37 22.03 -13.66 -24.13
C SER A 37 22.07 -14.76 -23.07
N PRO A 38 23.00 -15.75 -23.15
CA PRO A 38 23.12 -16.80 -22.15
C PRO A 38 23.27 -16.19 -20.76
N SER A 39 22.46 -16.63 -19.82
CA SER A 39 22.55 -16.18 -18.44
C SER A 39 23.81 -16.75 -17.77
N PRO A 40 24.53 -16.00 -16.92
CA PRO A 40 25.61 -16.59 -16.12
C PRO A 40 25.16 -17.82 -15.30
N CYS A 41 23.89 -17.92 -14.97
CA CYS A 41 23.28 -19.07 -14.31
C CYS A 41 23.15 -20.33 -15.20
N ASP A 42 23.41 -20.26 -16.50
CA ASP A 42 23.39 -21.42 -17.40
C ASP A 42 24.65 -22.27 -17.29
N THR A 43 25.70 -21.75 -16.63
CA THR A 43 26.92 -22.50 -16.35
C THR A 43 26.69 -23.49 -15.22
N PRO A 44 26.91 -24.81 -15.44
CA PRO A 44 26.73 -25.82 -14.40
C PRO A 44 27.53 -25.51 -13.14
N GLY A 45 26.89 -25.67 -11.97
CA GLY A 45 27.52 -25.44 -10.67
C GLY A 45 27.49 -23.97 -10.19
N THR A 46 26.99 -23.05 -10.99
CA THR A 46 26.82 -21.65 -10.58
C THR A 46 25.68 -21.53 -9.58
N THR A 47 25.97 -21.05 -8.37
CA THR A 47 24.98 -20.88 -7.29
C THR A 47 24.35 -19.49 -7.29
N TYR A 48 25.03 -18.48 -7.81
CA TYR A 48 24.56 -17.11 -7.96
C TYR A 48 25.17 -16.43 -9.18
N ALA A 49 24.55 -15.34 -9.62
CA ALA A 49 25.02 -14.51 -10.72
C ALA A 49 25.02 -13.03 -10.30
N ARG A 50 25.88 -12.25 -10.97
CA ARG A 50 26.04 -10.81 -10.78
C ARG A 50 25.52 -10.06 -12.01
N PHE A 51 24.78 -9.00 -11.77
CA PHE A 51 24.31 -8.11 -12.82
C PHE A 51 24.61 -6.65 -12.45
N THR A 52 24.86 -5.83 -13.47
CA THR A 52 24.98 -4.38 -13.32
C THR A 52 24.05 -3.69 -14.31
N LYS A 53 23.54 -2.52 -13.95
CA LYS A 53 22.74 -1.69 -14.86
C LYS A 53 23.58 -1.32 -16.10
N ALA A 54 24.77 -0.71 -15.86
CA ALA A 54 25.82 -0.46 -16.83
C ALA A 54 27.12 -0.25 -16.08
N ALA A 55 28.25 -0.45 -16.75
CA ALA A 55 29.58 -0.23 -16.15
C ALA A 55 29.95 1.26 -16.08
N VAL A 56 29.46 2.06 -17.02
CA VAL A 56 29.66 3.53 -17.08
C VAL A 56 28.29 4.19 -17.26
N LEU A 57 28.00 5.16 -16.42
CA LEU A 57 26.76 5.94 -16.41
C LEU A 57 27.08 7.45 -16.42
N SER A 58 26.12 8.29 -16.68
CA SER A 58 26.22 9.74 -16.44
C SER A 58 25.69 10.10 -15.06
N ALA A 59 26.28 11.04 -14.38
CA ALA A 59 25.75 11.57 -13.13
C ALA A 59 24.31 12.10 -13.35
N GLY A 60 23.47 12.00 -12.31
CA GLY A 60 22.06 12.37 -12.38
C GLY A 60 21.12 11.23 -12.81
N VAL A 61 21.64 10.02 -13.10
CA VAL A 61 20.83 8.80 -13.25
C VAL A 61 21.08 7.85 -12.08
N GLY A 62 20.21 6.88 -11.87
CA GLY A 62 20.36 5.87 -10.81
C GLY A 62 21.42 4.82 -11.20
N GLY A 63 22.38 4.54 -10.32
CA GLY A 63 23.24 3.37 -10.39
C GLY A 63 22.54 2.12 -9.90
N GLY A 64 22.96 0.93 -10.39
CA GLY A 64 22.35 -0.30 -9.98
C GLY A 64 23.18 -1.54 -10.26
N ALA A 65 23.06 -2.51 -9.35
CA ALA A 65 23.61 -3.86 -9.48
C ALA A 65 22.66 -4.85 -8.80
N ALA A 66 22.81 -6.14 -9.09
CA ALA A 66 22.01 -7.19 -8.47
C ALA A 66 22.82 -8.47 -8.25
N ILE A 67 22.43 -9.22 -7.22
CA ILE A 67 22.85 -10.59 -6.97
C ILE A 67 21.62 -11.50 -7.17
N ALA A 68 21.70 -12.45 -8.07
CA ALA A 68 20.62 -13.36 -8.40
C ALA A 68 20.97 -14.80 -8.01
N GLY A 69 20.04 -15.51 -7.38
CA GLY A 69 20.18 -16.92 -7.09
C GLY A 69 19.92 -17.79 -8.32
N CYS A 70 20.85 -18.68 -8.65
CA CYS A 70 20.73 -19.55 -9.81
C CYS A 70 19.94 -20.83 -9.56
N THR A 71 20.03 -21.40 -8.35
CA THR A 71 19.42 -22.70 -7.99
C THR A 71 18.47 -22.61 -6.78
N GLY A 72 18.37 -21.47 -6.14
CA GLY A 72 17.53 -21.22 -4.97
C GLY A 72 17.57 -19.75 -4.54
N ALA A 73 17.10 -19.45 -3.33
CA ALA A 73 17.02 -18.09 -2.83
C ALA A 73 18.37 -17.59 -2.28
N ILE A 74 18.69 -16.33 -2.52
CA ILE A 74 19.73 -15.60 -1.81
C ILE A 74 19.17 -15.18 -0.44
N ALA A 75 19.98 -15.39 0.62
CA ALA A 75 19.61 -15.01 1.97
C ALA A 75 20.51 -13.88 2.50
N SER A 76 19.92 -13.05 3.36
CA SER A 76 20.60 -11.98 4.10
C SER A 76 21.49 -11.08 3.21
N PRO A 77 21.02 -10.58 2.06
CA PRO A 77 21.81 -9.66 1.25
C PRO A 77 22.02 -8.35 2.02
N GLN A 78 23.25 -7.85 1.98
CA GLN A 78 23.66 -6.57 2.59
C GLN A 78 24.64 -5.86 1.67
N TRP A 79 24.27 -4.66 1.24
CA TRP A 79 25.13 -3.78 0.47
C TRP A 79 25.81 -2.77 1.36
N THR A 80 27.09 -2.52 1.09
CA THR A 80 27.90 -1.52 1.78
C THR A 80 28.69 -0.73 0.74
N GLN A 81 28.72 0.59 0.84
CA GLN A 81 29.62 1.41 0.04
C GLN A 81 31.06 1.29 0.58
N THR A 82 32.02 0.95 -0.28
CA THR A 82 33.43 0.76 0.07
C THR A 82 34.33 1.87 -0.47
N GLY A 83 33.84 2.71 -1.40
CA GLY A 83 34.59 3.82 -1.94
C GLY A 83 33.79 4.77 -2.82
N GLY A 84 34.33 5.93 -3.09
CA GLY A 84 33.71 7.00 -3.88
C GLY A 84 32.94 8.02 -3.03
N PRO A 85 32.30 9.02 -3.67
CA PRO A 85 31.43 9.97 -2.98
C PRO A 85 30.30 9.27 -2.24
N ALA A 86 29.97 9.70 -1.01
CA ALA A 86 28.95 9.07 -0.19
C ALA A 86 27.56 9.15 -0.86
N VAL A 87 26.83 8.03 -0.84
CA VAL A 87 25.46 7.94 -1.33
C VAL A 87 24.57 7.19 -0.32
N GLU A 88 23.29 7.49 -0.34
CA GLU A 88 22.31 6.74 0.46
C GLU A 88 21.90 5.44 -0.28
N LEU A 89 21.95 4.31 0.42
CA LEU A 89 21.55 3.01 -0.09
C LEU A 89 20.15 2.69 0.38
N LEU A 90 19.12 3.05 -0.41
CA LEU A 90 17.72 2.89 -0.03
C LEU A 90 17.28 1.42 0.09
N SER A 91 17.94 0.51 -0.64
CA SER A 91 17.63 -0.93 -0.68
C SER A 91 18.80 -1.80 -0.22
N ALA A 92 19.57 -1.35 0.78
CA ALA A 92 20.79 -2.02 1.25
C ALA A 92 20.60 -3.50 1.65
N LYS A 93 19.40 -3.91 2.04
CA LYS A 93 19.07 -5.29 2.45
C LYS A 93 18.23 -6.06 1.41
N SER A 94 18.24 -5.62 0.16
CA SER A 94 17.63 -6.32 -0.98
C SER A 94 18.69 -6.98 -1.87
N GLN A 95 18.25 -7.84 -2.80
CA GLN A 95 19.15 -8.42 -3.79
C GLN A 95 19.61 -7.41 -4.84
N THR A 96 19.02 -6.20 -4.88
CA THR A 96 19.32 -5.16 -5.86
C THR A 96 19.84 -3.91 -5.17
N LEU A 97 21.02 -3.47 -5.56
CA LEU A 97 21.56 -2.16 -5.20
C LEU A 97 20.87 -1.06 -6.01
N HIS A 98 20.42 -0.01 -5.34
CA HIS A 98 20.02 1.25 -5.97
C HIS A 98 20.60 2.43 -5.21
N PHE A 99 21.14 3.40 -5.95
CA PHE A 99 21.61 4.67 -5.43
C PHE A 99 21.56 5.75 -6.51
N GLU A 100 21.59 7.01 -6.11
CA GLU A 100 21.67 8.15 -7.01
C GLU A 100 23.07 8.80 -6.91
N ALA A 101 23.75 8.90 -8.05
CA ALA A 101 25.03 9.61 -8.13
C ALA A 101 24.82 11.01 -8.71
N LEU A 102 25.01 12.04 -7.89
CA LEU A 102 24.88 13.45 -8.30
C LEU A 102 26.19 14.01 -8.88
N THR A 103 27.32 13.34 -8.65
CA THR A 103 28.64 13.75 -9.13
C THR A 103 29.27 12.64 -9.93
N GLY A 104 30.12 13.02 -10.92
CA GLY A 104 30.96 12.07 -11.62
C GLY A 104 32.02 11.47 -10.69
N GLY A 105 32.46 10.26 -11.00
CA GLY A 105 33.48 9.56 -10.24
C GLY A 105 33.26 8.04 -10.19
N ARG A 106 34.16 7.38 -9.49
CA ARG A 106 34.10 5.93 -9.26
C ARG A 106 33.40 5.65 -7.93
N TYR A 107 32.39 4.79 -7.97
CA TYR A 107 31.65 4.32 -6.80
C TYR A 107 31.88 2.82 -6.62
N SER A 108 32.32 2.43 -5.43
CA SER A 108 32.62 1.03 -5.11
C SER A 108 31.70 0.53 -4.02
N PHE A 109 31.18 -0.68 -4.18
CA PHE A 109 30.25 -1.33 -3.26
C PHE A 109 30.65 -2.77 -3.04
N ARG A 110 30.28 -3.29 -1.88
CA ARG A 110 30.35 -4.70 -1.55
C ARG A 110 28.97 -5.24 -1.24
N ALA A 111 28.64 -6.42 -1.80
CA ALA A 111 27.47 -7.21 -1.43
C ALA A 111 27.94 -8.40 -0.62
N ASP A 112 27.51 -8.48 0.64
CA ASP A 112 27.65 -9.64 1.50
C ASP A 112 26.32 -10.39 1.55
N PHE A 113 26.33 -11.72 1.37
CA PHE A 113 25.11 -12.54 1.32
C PHE A 113 25.40 -14.01 1.59
N ARG A 114 24.34 -14.81 1.74
CA ARG A 114 24.44 -16.27 1.65
C ARG A 114 23.90 -16.72 0.31
N ASP A 115 24.69 -17.52 -0.40
CA ASP A 115 24.28 -18.09 -1.68
C ASP A 115 23.23 -19.20 -1.52
N THR A 116 22.79 -19.79 -2.63
CA THR A 116 21.75 -20.82 -2.64
C THR A 116 22.13 -22.12 -1.96
N THR A 117 23.39 -22.31 -1.58
CA THR A 117 23.88 -23.42 -0.74
C THR A 117 23.97 -23.05 0.75
N GLY A 118 23.72 -21.79 1.10
CA GLY A 118 23.89 -21.24 2.45
C GLY A 118 25.31 -20.75 2.74
N ALA A 119 26.24 -20.87 1.79
CA ALA A 119 27.62 -20.40 1.96
C ALA A 119 27.67 -18.87 1.98
N ALA A 120 28.48 -18.30 2.88
CA ALA A 120 28.73 -16.86 2.92
C ALA A 120 29.57 -16.43 1.70
N ARG A 121 29.17 -15.34 1.08
CA ARG A 121 29.79 -14.74 -0.11
C ARG A 121 29.95 -13.24 0.08
N SER A 122 31.01 -12.70 -0.55
CA SER A 122 31.26 -11.26 -0.67
C SER A 122 31.64 -10.97 -2.10
N GLU A 123 30.96 -9.99 -2.71
CA GLU A 123 31.19 -9.57 -4.09
C GLU A 123 31.39 -8.06 -4.18
N ASP A 124 32.45 -7.63 -4.84
CA ASP A 124 32.75 -6.23 -5.05
C ASP A 124 32.21 -5.76 -6.41
N PHE A 125 31.63 -4.57 -6.44
CA PHE A 125 31.09 -3.90 -7.61
C PHE A 125 31.69 -2.51 -7.75
N VAL A 126 31.99 -2.13 -8.98
CA VAL A 126 32.46 -0.78 -9.33
C VAL A 126 31.56 -0.24 -10.44
N ILE A 127 31.06 0.98 -10.26
CA ILE A 127 30.27 1.70 -11.24
C ILE A 127 30.88 3.09 -11.40
N ASP A 128 31.29 3.41 -12.63
CA ASP A 128 31.88 4.70 -12.96
C ASP A 128 30.82 5.66 -13.50
N PHE A 129 30.81 6.89 -13.03
CA PHE A 129 29.93 7.96 -13.50
C PHE A 129 30.73 9.07 -14.18
N ALA A 130 30.38 9.36 -15.42
CA ALA A 130 30.80 10.57 -16.09
C ALA A 130 30.21 11.81 -15.39
N PRO A 131 30.86 12.97 -15.45
CA PRO A 131 30.33 14.22 -14.89
C PRO A 131 28.89 14.50 -15.35
N LEU A 132 28.12 15.21 -14.52
CA LEU A 132 26.77 15.64 -14.86
C LEU A 132 26.80 16.55 -16.10
N GLY A 133 26.19 16.11 -17.19
CA GLY A 133 26.00 16.89 -18.40
C GLY A 133 24.98 18.02 -18.22
N LEU A 134 25.21 19.14 -18.88
CA LEU A 134 24.21 20.19 -19.04
C LEU A 134 23.32 19.83 -20.25
N GLY A 135 22.02 19.85 -20.09
CA GLY A 135 21.08 19.59 -21.19
C GLY A 135 19.97 18.60 -20.82
N THR A 136 19.27 18.17 -21.87
CA THR A 136 18.18 17.21 -21.74
C THR A 136 18.72 15.84 -21.32
N ARG A 137 18.11 15.24 -20.31
CA ARG A 137 18.41 13.90 -19.81
C ARG A 137 17.16 13.20 -19.30
N LEU A 138 17.22 11.88 -19.22
CA LEU A 138 16.21 11.03 -18.62
C LEU A 138 16.87 10.18 -17.53
N ALA A 139 16.21 10.02 -16.40
CA ALA A 139 16.62 9.10 -15.36
C ALA A 139 15.50 8.13 -15.03
N LEU A 140 15.76 6.83 -15.04
CA LEU A 140 14.83 5.79 -14.59
C LEU A 140 15.15 5.39 -13.16
N ARG A 141 14.09 5.28 -12.36
CA ARG A 141 14.18 4.94 -10.94
C ARG A 141 13.07 3.98 -10.54
N ALA A 142 13.30 3.11 -9.64
CA ALA A 142 14.53 2.67 -9.00
C ALA A 142 14.87 1.27 -9.50
N ASN A 143 16.18 0.92 -9.54
CA ASN A 143 16.51 -0.50 -9.68
C ASN A 143 16.07 -1.22 -8.41
N HIS A 144 15.28 -2.27 -8.53
CA HIS A 144 14.73 -2.98 -7.38
C HIS A 144 14.53 -4.47 -7.66
N SER A 145 14.36 -5.25 -6.61
CA SER A 145 13.94 -6.63 -6.70
C SER A 145 12.48 -6.79 -6.31
N VAL A 146 11.80 -7.68 -6.98
CA VAL A 146 10.41 -8.04 -6.73
C VAL A 146 10.25 -9.55 -6.81
N ARG A 147 9.47 -10.13 -5.92
CA ARG A 147 9.12 -11.55 -6.02
C ARG A 147 8.18 -11.79 -7.19
N MET A 148 8.32 -12.94 -7.88
CA MET A 148 7.45 -13.33 -8.99
C MET A 148 5.97 -13.17 -8.62
N GLY A 149 5.14 -12.69 -9.56
CA GLY A 149 3.73 -12.38 -9.36
C GLY A 149 3.46 -10.99 -8.75
N GLY A 150 4.48 -10.28 -8.26
CA GLY A 150 4.32 -8.94 -7.69
C GLY A 150 4.19 -7.86 -8.76
N ASN A 151 3.51 -6.79 -8.40
CA ASN A 151 3.41 -5.61 -9.26
C ASN A 151 4.73 -4.82 -9.25
N VAL A 152 5.10 -4.32 -10.41
CA VAL A 152 6.27 -3.47 -10.62
C VAL A 152 5.84 -2.12 -11.16
N SER A 153 6.41 -1.06 -10.62
CA SER A 153 6.32 0.29 -11.17
C SER A 153 7.71 0.88 -11.35
N VAL A 154 7.98 1.44 -12.52
CA VAL A 154 9.22 2.15 -12.82
C VAL A 154 8.86 3.54 -13.30
N ARG A 155 9.46 4.56 -12.69
CA ARG A 155 9.21 5.97 -13.02
C ARG A 155 10.34 6.57 -13.82
N ALA A 156 9.98 7.34 -14.85
CA ALA A 156 10.89 8.13 -15.67
C ALA A 156 10.89 9.59 -15.21
N TRP A 157 12.07 10.15 -14.97
CA TRP A 157 12.30 11.52 -14.56
C TRP A 157 13.01 12.30 -15.66
N PRO A 158 12.28 13.02 -16.54
CA PRO A 158 12.90 13.89 -17.53
C PRO A 158 13.47 15.15 -16.87
N THR A 159 14.66 15.56 -17.31
CA THR A 159 15.21 16.88 -17.06
C THR A 159 15.40 17.55 -18.42
N LEU A 160 14.82 18.72 -18.60
CA LEU A 160 14.78 19.39 -19.91
C LEU A 160 15.75 20.57 -19.93
N ALA A 161 16.35 20.84 -21.08
CA ALA A 161 17.02 22.10 -21.34
C ALA A 161 15.99 23.26 -21.28
N GLY A 162 16.43 24.46 -20.87
CA GLY A 162 15.52 25.58 -20.63
C GLY A 162 14.61 25.89 -21.82
N GLY A 163 13.30 25.98 -21.57
CA GLY A 163 12.28 26.30 -22.56
C GLY A 163 11.82 25.13 -23.45
N ASP A 164 12.38 23.92 -23.29
CA ASP A 164 11.95 22.73 -24.02
C ASP A 164 10.81 22.00 -23.28
N SER A 165 10.12 21.08 -23.97
CA SER A 165 9.03 20.28 -23.41
C SER A 165 9.11 18.83 -23.87
N VAL A 166 8.49 17.91 -23.10
CA VAL A 166 8.39 16.50 -23.48
C VAL A 166 7.45 16.37 -24.66
N ALA A 167 7.93 15.79 -25.77
CA ALA A 167 7.09 15.36 -26.87
C ALA A 167 6.63 13.92 -26.64
N THR A 168 7.54 12.98 -26.37
CA THR A 168 7.22 11.58 -26.10
C THR A 168 8.20 10.95 -25.12
N ILE A 169 7.72 9.95 -24.35
CA ILE A 169 8.54 8.96 -23.66
C ILE A 169 8.07 7.59 -24.12
N THR A 170 8.96 6.81 -24.70
CA THR A 170 8.69 5.46 -25.17
C THR A 170 9.45 4.43 -24.35
N TRP A 171 8.84 3.26 -24.11
CA TRP A 171 9.41 2.19 -23.32
C TRP A 171 9.66 0.94 -24.16
N ALA A 172 10.79 0.29 -23.90
CA ALA A 172 11.17 -0.97 -24.52
C ALA A 172 11.76 -1.93 -23.48
N GLN A 173 11.42 -3.20 -23.61
CA GLN A 173 12.10 -4.27 -22.88
C GLN A 173 13.32 -4.73 -23.68
N LEU A 174 14.48 -4.76 -23.02
CA LEU A 174 15.75 -5.15 -23.63
C LEU A 174 16.16 -6.58 -23.28
N GLU A 175 15.82 -7.05 -22.07
CA GLU A 175 16.28 -8.33 -21.52
C GLU A 175 15.23 -8.94 -20.60
N GLY A 176 15.26 -10.26 -20.48
CA GLY A 176 14.40 -11.03 -19.58
C GLY A 176 13.15 -11.60 -20.25
N PRO A 177 12.34 -12.37 -19.50
CA PRO A 177 11.06 -12.88 -19.97
C PRO A 177 10.13 -11.74 -20.40
N ALA A 178 9.41 -11.90 -21.50
CA ALA A 178 8.50 -10.88 -22.02
C ALA A 178 7.42 -10.51 -21.00
N VAL A 179 7.21 -9.21 -20.81
CA VAL A 179 6.16 -8.65 -19.94
C VAL A 179 5.29 -7.66 -20.72
N THR A 180 4.01 -7.56 -20.32
CA THR A 180 3.11 -6.55 -20.88
C THR A 180 3.27 -5.26 -20.08
N LEU A 181 3.81 -4.23 -20.71
CA LEU A 181 3.98 -2.91 -20.10
C LEU A 181 2.69 -2.10 -20.23
N ASP A 182 2.18 -1.59 -19.12
CA ASP A 182 1.17 -0.54 -19.11
C ASP A 182 1.89 0.82 -18.98
N THR A 183 1.87 1.58 -20.07
CA THR A 183 2.52 2.89 -20.21
C THR A 183 1.53 3.97 -20.59
N ARG A 184 0.25 3.83 -20.18
CA ARG A 184 -0.78 4.86 -20.40
C ARG A 184 -0.43 6.21 -19.77
N ASP A 185 0.30 6.21 -18.65
CA ASP A 185 1.10 7.35 -18.21
C ASP A 185 2.52 7.17 -18.78
N PRO A 186 2.98 8.00 -19.72
CA PRO A 186 4.28 7.82 -20.34
C PRO A 186 5.46 7.94 -19.35
N ASN A 187 5.24 8.56 -18.20
CA ASN A 187 6.27 8.69 -17.15
C ASN A 187 6.37 7.44 -16.26
N VAL A 188 5.48 6.44 -16.43
CA VAL A 188 5.46 5.23 -15.59
C VAL A 188 5.24 4.00 -16.44
N ALA A 189 6.11 3.00 -16.29
CA ALA A 189 5.85 1.65 -16.78
C ALA A 189 5.40 0.76 -15.64
N LEU A 190 4.24 0.12 -15.80
CA LEU A 190 3.69 -0.85 -14.86
C LEU A 190 3.66 -2.23 -15.51
N PHE A 191 3.96 -3.28 -14.76
CA PHE A 191 3.79 -4.67 -15.19
C PHE A 191 3.70 -5.61 -14.00
N VAL A 192 3.30 -6.85 -14.24
CA VAL A 192 3.35 -7.92 -13.24
C VAL A 192 4.61 -8.74 -13.46
N ALA A 193 5.39 -8.96 -12.42
CA ALA A 193 6.59 -9.79 -12.48
C ALA A 193 6.24 -11.23 -12.91
N PRO A 194 6.86 -11.77 -13.97
CA PRO A 194 6.51 -13.09 -14.50
C PRO A 194 6.87 -14.22 -13.52
N GLN A 195 6.29 -15.39 -13.73
CA GLN A 195 6.72 -16.60 -13.05
C GLN A 195 8.07 -17.04 -13.63
N VAL A 196 9.04 -17.29 -12.75
CA VAL A 196 10.42 -17.63 -13.14
C VAL A 196 10.90 -18.89 -12.42
N ALA A 197 11.76 -19.67 -13.07
CA ALA A 197 12.34 -20.88 -12.49
C ALA A 197 13.52 -20.59 -11.54
N ARG A 198 14.14 -19.41 -11.66
CA ARG A 198 15.26 -18.88 -10.87
C ARG A 198 15.17 -17.35 -10.86
N ASP A 199 15.96 -16.70 -10.01
CA ASP A 199 16.06 -15.24 -10.05
C ASP A 199 16.46 -14.77 -11.45
N THR A 200 15.70 -13.84 -12.00
CA THR A 200 15.83 -13.46 -13.41
C THR A 200 15.75 -11.95 -13.57
N PRO A 201 16.76 -11.31 -14.20
CA PRO A 201 16.74 -9.88 -14.47
C PRO A 201 15.76 -9.56 -15.61
N ILE A 202 15.10 -8.42 -15.48
CA ILE A 202 14.38 -7.73 -16.56
C ILE A 202 15.04 -6.37 -16.72
N ARG A 203 15.41 -6.01 -17.95
CA ARG A 203 15.97 -4.72 -18.28
C ARG A 203 15.00 -3.97 -19.17
N LEU A 204 14.62 -2.76 -18.71
CA LEU A 204 13.78 -1.85 -19.49
C LEU A 204 14.60 -0.62 -19.85
N ARG A 205 14.30 -0.02 -21.00
CA ARG A 205 14.79 1.28 -21.45
C ARG A 205 13.61 2.20 -21.71
N ALA A 206 13.72 3.44 -21.24
CA ALA A 206 12.88 4.52 -21.73
C ALA A 206 13.70 5.49 -22.58
N THR A 207 13.06 6.04 -23.59
CA THR A 207 13.63 7.05 -24.49
C THR A 207 12.72 8.28 -24.49
N LEU A 208 13.27 9.40 -24.07
CA LEU A 208 12.67 10.73 -24.13
C LEU A 208 12.97 11.36 -25.48
N THR A 209 11.96 11.91 -26.14
CA THR A 209 12.13 12.85 -27.24
C THR A 209 11.42 14.16 -26.84
N THR A 210 12.09 15.30 -27.04
CA THR A 210 11.56 16.62 -26.72
C THR A 210 10.97 17.30 -27.94
N ALA A 211 10.17 18.35 -27.73
CA ALA A 211 9.60 19.15 -28.82
C ALA A 211 10.66 19.84 -29.69
N ALA A 212 11.84 20.15 -29.13
CA ALA A 212 12.99 20.68 -29.87
C ALA A 212 13.80 19.59 -30.61
N GLY A 213 13.40 18.30 -30.52
CA GLY A 213 14.08 17.19 -31.18
C GLY A 213 15.26 16.60 -30.42
N HIS A 214 15.52 17.01 -29.17
CA HIS A 214 16.54 16.37 -28.34
C HIS A 214 16.09 14.99 -27.91
N SER A 215 17.03 14.06 -27.78
CA SER A 215 16.77 12.70 -27.30
C SER A 215 17.68 12.33 -26.13
N ALA A 216 17.11 11.61 -25.16
CA ALA A 216 17.85 11.04 -24.03
C ALA A 216 17.24 9.69 -23.64
N SER A 217 18.05 8.75 -23.18
CA SER A 217 17.57 7.45 -22.72
C SER A 217 18.25 7.01 -21.44
N ASP A 218 17.55 6.19 -20.65
CA ASP A 218 18.13 5.49 -19.50
C ASP A 218 17.54 4.08 -19.41
N GLU A 219 18.20 3.23 -18.63
CA GLU A 219 17.79 1.85 -18.37
C GLU A 219 17.51 1.64 -16.89
N VAL A 220 16.71 0.63 -16.60
CA VAL A 220 16.45 0.14 -15.24
C VAL A 220 16.61 -1.37 -15.19
N LEU A 221 17.18 -1.85 -14.09
CA LEU A 221 17.31 -3.27 -13.78
C LEU A 221 16.26 -3.66 -12.72
N VAL A 222 15.34 -4.54 -13.08
CA VAL A 222 14.40 -5.16 -12.16
C VAL A 222 14.77 -6.63 -12.02
N LEU A 223 15.09 -7.07 -10.80
CA LEU A 223 15.34 -8.48 -10.52
C LEU A 223 14.05 -9.16 -10.08
N VAL A 224 13.56 -10.13 -10.85
CA VAL A 224 12.45 -10.99 -10.42
C VAL A 224 13.01 -12.12 -9.58
N GLU A 225 12.71 -12.10 -8.29
CA GLU A 225 13.11 -13.14 -7.33
C GLU A 225 12.18 -14.36 -7.45
N ARG A 226 12.76 -15.55 -7.63
CA ARG A 226 12.01 -16.80 -7.52
C ARG A 226 11.58 -17.00 -6.08
N HIS A 227 10.28 -16.93 -5.84
CA HIS A 227 9.73 -17.18 -4.51
C HIS A 227 8.31 -17.74 -4.63
N ALA A 228 8.10 -18.95 -4.10
CA ALA A 228 6.79 -19.56 -4.15
C ALA A 228 5.79 -18.77 -3.31
N GLN A 229 4.65 -18.44 -3.90
CA GLN A 229 3.49 -17.88 -3.21
C GLN A 229 2.45 -18.98 -3.01
N ALA A 230 1.68 -18.88 -1.94
CA ALA A 230 0.57 -19.80 -1.73
C ALA A 230 -0.53 -19.56 -2.78
N ALA A 231 -1.07 -20.63 -3.34
CA ALA A 231 -2.16 -20.52 -4.31
C ALA A 231 -3.43 -19.96 -3.65
N ALA A 232 -4.26 -19.25 -4.41
CA ALA A 232 -5.49 -18.65 -3.90
C ALA A 232 -6.50 -19.68 -3.33
N ASN A 233 -6.42 -20.93 -3.76
CA ASN A 233 -7.25 -22.04 -3.27
C ASN A 233 -6.59 -22.85 -2.13
N ASP A 234 -5.41 -22.47 -1.65
CA ASP A 234 -4.75 -23.10 -0.50
C ASP A 234 -5.37 -22.60 0.81
N SER A 235 -6.40 -23.29 1.26
CA SER A 235 -7.18 -22.90 2.43
C SER A 235 -6.42 -22.96 3.77
N GLY A 236 -5.27 -23.61 3.80
CA GLY A 236 -4.40 -23.65 4.99
C GLY A 236 -3.37 -22.53 5.03
N ALA A 237 -3.15 -21.84 3.92
CA ALA A 237 -2.17 -20.77 3.85
C ALA A 237 -2.74 -19.44 4.36
N LEU A 238 -1.99 -18.74 5.23
CA LEU A 238 -2.39 -17.40 5.70
C LEU A 238 -2.42 -16.39 4.55
N TRP A 239 -1.53 -16.55 3.60
CA TRP A 239 -1.31 -15.63 2.48
C TRP A 239 -1.79 -16.23 1.15
N ALA A 240 -2.91 -16.99 1.19
CA ALA A 240 -3.47 -17.60 0.00
C ALA A 240 -3.89 -16.53 -1.03
N GLY A 241 -3.28 -16.57 -2.20
CA GLY A 241 -3.52 -15.59 -3.26
C GLY A 241 -2.89 -14.22 -3.05
N ASP A 242 -2.20 -13.99 -1.92
CA ASP A 242 -1.54 -12.72 -1.65
C ASP A 242 -0.09 -12.72 -2.13
N HIS A 243 0.38 -11.55 -2.54
CA HIS A 243 1.79 -11.33 -2.83
C HIS A 243 2.53 -10.93 -1.55
N VAL A 244 3.37 -11.82 -1.04
CA VAL A 244 4.26 -11.55 0.10
C VAL A 244 5.61 -11.07 -0.41
N SER A 245 5.92 -9.79 -0.23
CA SER A 245 7.22 -9.20 -0.61
C SER A 245 8.32 -9.49 0.41
N ARG A 246 9.58 -9.25 0.04
CA ARG A 246 10.72 -9.38 0.96
C ARG A 246 10.67 -8.28 2.03
N VAL A 247 10.86 -8.70 3.29
CA VAL A 247 10.96 -7.81 4.44
C VAL A 247 12.03 -8.29 5.42
N HIS A 248 12.47 -7.40 6.30
CA HIS A 248 13.45 -7.72 7.34
C HIS A 248 13.14 -6.93 8.63
N ALA A 249 13.66 -7.39 9.77
CA ALA A 249 13.56 -6.66 11.01
C ALA A 249 14.30 -5.31 10.91
N TYR A 250 13.62 -4.21 11.23
CA TYR A 250 14.25 -2.88 11.22
C TYR A 250 15.39 -2.80 12.25
N ARG A 251 15.18 -3.35 13.44
CA ARG A 251 16.21 -3.49 14.49
C ARG A 251 16.80 -4.91 14.44
N PRO A 252 17.91 -5.16 13.72
CA PRO A 252 18.43 -6.51 13.50
C PRO A 252 18.94 -7.20 14.77
N ASN A 253 19.26 -6.42 15.81
CA ASN A 253 19.70 -6.91 17.11
C ASN A 253 18.58 -6.88 18.18
N GLY A 254 17.34 -6.58 17.78
CA GLY A 254 16.19 -6.58 18.68
C GLY A 254 15.85 -8.00 19.17
N PRO A 255 15.14 -8.12 20.31
CA PRO A 255 14.87 -9.40 20.97
C PRO A 255 14.09 -10.39 20.10
N HIS A 256 13.33 -9.90 19.12
CA HIS A 256 12.50 -10.74 18.24
C HIS A 256 12.97 -10.74 16.78
N ALA A 257 14.09 -10.06 16.45
CA ALA A 257 14.54 -9.85 15.08
C ALA A 257 14.65 -11.16 14.25
N ALA A 258 15.08 -12.25 14.88
CA ALA A 258 15.26 -13.52 14.20
C ALA A 258 13.95 -14.19 13.74
N VAL A 259 12.82 -13.85 14.36
CA VAL A 259 11.53 -14.52 14.10
C VAL A 259 10.49 -13.60 13.46
N LEU A 260 10.65 -12.28 13.54
CA LEU A 260 9.63 -11.31 13.14
C LEU A 260 9.06 -11.57 11.75
N ALA A 261 9.89 -11.58 10.71
CA ALA A 261 9.40 -11.75 9.34
C ALA A 261 8.70 -13.10 9.15
N ALA A 262 9.30 -14.19 9.65
CA ALA A 262 8.74 -15.53 9.54
C ALA A 262 7.42 -15.68 10.31
N CYS A 263 7.25 -14.99 11.45
CA CYS A 263 6.03 -15.04 12.24
C CYS A 263 4.88 -14.21 11.68
N VAL A 264 5.15 -13.18 10.88
CA VAL A 264 4.09 -12.25 10.48
C VAL A 264 3.93 -12.07 8.97
N TYR A 265 4.99 -12.23 8.16
CA TYR A 265 4.90 -11.95 6.73
C TYR A 265 5.77 -12.91 5.89
N ASP A 266 5.38 -14.17 5.84
CA ASP A 266 6.04 -15.21 5.07
C ASP A 266 4.99 -16.07 4.32
N SER A 267 5.21 -16.31 3.04
CA SER A 267 4.31 -17.12 2.20
C SER A 267 4.23 -18.59 2.63
N ALA A 268 5.17 -19.06 3.45
CA ALA A 268 5.17 -20.42 4.03
C ALA A 268 4.28 -20.54 5.28
N GLN A 269 3.72 -19.43 5.79
CA GLN A 269 2.84 -19.49 6.95
C GLN A 269 1.55 -20.25 6.64
N ARG A 270 1.19 -21.12 7.59
CA ARG A 270 -0.02 -21.93 7.58
C ARG A 270 -0.75 -21.79 8.92
N ASP A 271 -2.03 -22.13 8.95
CA ASP A 271 -2.86 -22.14 10.15
C ASP A 271 -2.32 -23.07 11.26
N ASN A 272 -1.57 -24.09 10.88
CA ASN A 272 -0.98 -25.10 11.79
C ASN A 272 0.48 -24.79 12.20
N ASN A 273 1.13 -23.75 11.64
CA ASN A 273 2.51 -23.40 11.97
C ASN A 273 2.67 -21.96 12.48
N LEU A 274 1.61 -21.34 12.95
CA LEU A 274 1.64 -19.99 13.51
C LEU A 274 2.59 -19.91 14.71
N CYS A 275 3.32 -18.80 14.81
CA CYS A 275 4.17 -18.55 15.98
C CYS A 275 3.34 -18.46 17.25
N ARG A 276 3.87 -19.04 18.32
CA ARG A 276 3.31 -18.90 19.67
C ARG A 276 3.69 -17.54 20.26
N LEU A 277 2.92 -17.07 21.23
CA LEU A 277 3.22 -15.84 21.95
C LEU A 277 4.53 -15.93 22.75
N SER A 278 5.00 -17.15 23.10
CA SER A 278 6.36 -17.36 23.63
C SER A 278 7.48 -17.00 22.64
N GLN A 279 7.21 -17.01 21.33
CA GLN A 279 8.18 -16.63 20.28
C GLN A 279 8.01 -15.16 19.89
N LEU A 280 6.76 -14.71 19.73
CA LEU A 280 6.41 -13.34 19.38
C LEU A 280 5.17 -12.91 20.19
N PRO A 281 5.34 -12.40 21.42
CA PRO A 281 4.25 -11.94 22.27
C PRO A 281 3.62 -10.66 21.72
N PHE A 282 2.38 -10.37 22.09
CA PHE A 282 1.82 -9.03 21.93
C PHE A 282 2.62 -8.02 22.75
N LEU A 283 2.72 -6.79 22.26
CA LEU A 283 3.46 -5.74 22.97
C LEU A 283 2.88 -5.52 24.39
N ALA A 284 1.59 -5.76 24.61
CA ALA A 284 0.94 -5.72 25.92
C ALA A 284 1.57 -6.67 26.93
N GLN A 285 2.07 -7.85 26.53
CA GLN A 285 2.69 -8.82 27.45
C GLN A 285 4.06 -8.34 27.94
N GLU A 286 4.81 -7.62 27.10
CA GLU A 286 6.12 -7.07 27.47
C GLU A 286 6.01 -5.83 28.36
N VAL A 287 5.03 -4.97 28.08
CA VAL A 287 4.93 -3.65 28.73
C VAL A 287 4.05 -3.68 29.98
N GLY A 288 3.16 -4.65 30.09
CA GLY A 288 2.21 -4.73 31.20
C GLY A 288 1.27 -3.50 31.22
N THR A 289 1.18 -2.80 32.35
CA THR A 289 0.26 -1.64 32.52
C THR A 289 0.78 -0.34 31.91
N GLY A 290 2.08 -0.25 31.59
CA GLY A 290 2.73 0.96 31.09
C GLY A 290 2.33 1.35 29.66
N VAL A 291 2.86 2.49 29.22
CA VAL A 291 2.88 2.90 27.81
C VAL A 291 4.18 2.39 27.18
N PRO A 292 4.16 1.71 26.04
CA PRO A 292 5.38 1.26 25.39
C PRO A 292 6.33 2.43 25.09
N THR A 293 7.62 2.22 25.26
CA THR A 293 8.62 3.15 24.72
C THR A 293 8.67 3.05 23.19
N VAL A 294 9.18 4.08 22.52
CA VAL A 294 9.39 4.01 21.08
C VAL A 294 10.33 2.86 20.73
N GLU A 295 11.37 2.62 21.51
CA GLU A 295 12.30 1.52 21.31
C GLU A 295 11.61 0.15 21.36
N GLN A 296 10.73 -0.08 22.35
CA GLN A 296 9.95 -1.33 22.44
C GLN A 296 9.07 -1.54 21.21
N VAL A 297 8.45 -0.48 20.70
CA VAL A 297 7.68 -0.53 19.44
C VAL A 297 8.61 -0.84 18.27
N MET A 298 9.74 -0.14 18.13
CA MET A 298 10.65 -0.31 17.01
C MET A 298 11.31 -1.70 16.95
N ASN A 299 11.42 -2.39 18.09
CA ASN A 299 11.84 -3.80 18.15
C ASN A 299 10.82 -4.78 17.53
N ARG A 300 9.63 -4.31 17.17
CA ARG A 300 8.53 -5.07 16.53
C ARG A 300 8.31 -4.69 15.08
N VAL A 301 9.13 -3.80 14.53
CA VAL A 301 8.96 -3.27 13.17
C VAL A 301 9.71 -4.12 12.16
N VAL A 302 8.99 -4.53 11.13
CA VAL A 302 9.47 -5.26 9.95
C VAL A 302 9.30 -4.36 8.74
N VAL A 303 10.33 -4.20 7.92
CA VAL A 303 10.30 -3.26 6.79
C VAL A 303 10.80 -3.89 5.50
N SER A 304 10.32 -3.40 4.37
CA SER A 304 10.94 -3.69 3.06
C SER A 304 12.19 -2.84 2.82
N HIS A 305 12.22 -1.61 3.36
CA HIS A 305 13.30 -0.63 3.22
C HIS A 305 13.54 0.06 4.56
N ASP A 306 14.79 0.28 4.93
CA ASP A 306 15.14 0.87 6.23
C ASP A 306 14.61 2.31 6.41
N TRP A 307 14.44 3.06 5.32
CA TRP A 307 13.85 4.41 5.37
C TRP A 307 12.42 4.40 5.94
N ALA A 308 11.63 3.38 5.65
CA ALA A 308 10.25 3.28 6.16
C ALA A 308 10.22 3.12 7.69
N GLY A 309 11.15 2.33 8.25
CA GLY A 309 11.33 2.20 9.69
C GLY A 309 11.83 3.49 10.34
N ARG A 310 12.80 4.16 9.72
CA ARG A 310 13.32 5.46 10.18
C ARG A 310 12.21 6.52 10.26
N ASN A 311 11.39 6.62 9.22
CA ASN A 311 10.33 7.61 9.17
C ASN A 311 9.16 7.25 10.11
N PHE A 312 8.86 5.97 10.31
CA PHE A 312 7.91 5.53 11.33
C PHE A 312 8.41 5.84 12.76
N GLU A 313 9.69 5.64 13.04
CA GLU A 313 10.31 6.05 14.32
C GLU A 313 10.21 7.56 14.53
N ALA A 314 10.48 8.36 13.49
CA ALA A 314 10.29 9.80 13.51
C ALA A 314 8.84 10.21 13.75
N PHE A 315 7.87 9.51 13.15
CA PHE A 315 6.44 9.69 13.39
C PHE A 315 6.10 9.51 14.88
N LEU A 316 6.51 8.39 15.48
CA LEU A 316 6.24 8.12 16.90
C LEU A 316 6.90 9.13 17.84
N ASN A 317 8.16 9.49 17.57
CA ASN A 317 8.89 10.45 18.40
C ASN A 317 8.32 11.87 18.33
N THR A 318 7.79 12.26 17.17
CA THR A 318 7.35 13.64 16.93
C THR A 318 5.86 13.83 17.20
N HIS A 319 5.03 12.84 16.86
CA HIS A 319 3.57 13.03 16.80
C HIS A 319 2.80 12.25 17.86
N ASP A 320 3.40 11.26 18.54
CA ASP A 320 2.73 10.52 19.62
C ASP A 320 2.95 11.17 20.99
N VAL A 321 2.73 12.48 21.08
CA VAL A 321 3.00 13.28 22.30
C VAL A 321 2.22 12.77 23.49
N GLN A 322 0.95 12.38 23.31
CA GLN A 322 0.09 11.86 24.38
C GLN A 322 0.26 10.34 24.59
N GLY A 323 0.98 9.65 23.73
CA GLY A 323 1.21 8.21 23.79
C GLY A 323 0.00 7.37 23.36
N ASP A 324 -0.97 7.95 22.64
CA ASP A 324 -2.16 7.21 22.22
C ASP A 324 -1.82 6.14 21.20
N PHE A 325 -1.00 6.44 20.18
CA PHE A 325 -0.56 5.43 19.21
C PHE A 325 0.17 4.27 19.91
N ARG A 326 1.09 4.56 20.83
CA ARG A 326 1.82 3.52 21.56
C ARG A 326 0.93 2.72 22.51
N ARG A 327 -0.11 3.34 23.12
CA ARG A 327 -1.10 2.57 23.89
C ARG A 327 -1.89 1.60 23.03
N MET A 328 -2.35 2.06 21.86
CA MET A 328 -3.07 1.22 20.92
C MET A 328 -2.18 0.10 20.35
N LEU A 329 -0.90 0.38 20.10
CA LEU A 329 0.08 -0.61 19.64
C LEU A 329 0.31 -1.77 20.62
N LYS A 330 -0.15 -1.68 21.87
CA LYS A 330 -0.13 -2.82 22.80
C LYS A 330 -0.92 -4.03 22.27
N SER A 331 -1.92 -3.79 21.42
CA SER A 331 -2.76 -4.83 20.80
C SER A 331 -2.12 -5.52 19.60
N VAL A 332 -0.87 -5.20 19.26
CA VAL A 332 -0.18 -5.85 18.12
C VAL A 332 1.04 -6.65 18.57
N ALA A 333 1.34 -7.70 17.81
CA ALA A 333 2.57 -8.47 17.93
C ALA A 333 3.70 -7.88 17.07
N ALA A 334 3.37 -7.30 15.91
CA ALA A 334 4.34 -6.67 15.01
C ALA A 334 3.70 -5.60 14.11
N ILE A 335 4.56 -4.77 13.51
CA ILE A 335 4.22 -3.75 12.53
C ILE A 335 5.03 -4.04 11.26
N VAL A 336 4.36 -4.29 10.14
CA VAL A 336 4.97 -4.50 8.83
C VAL A 336 4.78 -3.24 7.98
N ILE A 337 5.86 -2.64 7.48
CA ILE A 337 5.79 -1.47 6.61
C ILE A 337 6.50 -1.82 5.29
N GLY A 338 5.74 -1.96 4.21
CA GLY A 338 6.28 -2.46 2.95
C GLY A 338 5.85 -1.64 1.74
N THR A 339 6.77 -1.47 0.79
CA THR A 339 6.52 -0.76 -0.48
C THR A 339 5.56 -1.51 -1.41
N HIS A 340 5.28 -2.78 -1.12
CA HIS A 340 4.31 -3.63 -1.82
C HIS A 340 3.13 -4.04 -0.94
N VAL A 341 3.05 -3.57 0.30
CA VAL A 341 1.85 -3.71 1.14
C VAL A 341 0.83 -2.70 0.64
N ARG A 342 -0.22 -3.18 -0.02
CA ARG A 342 -1.25 -2.32 -0.60
C ARG A 342 -2.57 -3.08 -0.74
N PRO A 343 -3.58 -2.66 -0.01
CA PRO A 343 -3.67 -1.57 0.97
C PRO A 343 -3.02 -1.89 2.32
N SER A 344 -3.07 -0.93 3.26
CA SER A 344 -2.82 -1.20 4.68
C SER A 344 -3.95 -2.04 5.28
N PHE A 345 -3.66 -2.85 6.31
CA PHE A 345 -4.64 -3.69 7.01
C PHE A 345 -4.11 -4.20 8.35
N TYR A 346 -5.01 -4.59 9.26
CA TYR A 346 -4.71 -5.45 10.40
C TYR A 346 -5.03 -6.91 10.08
N TYR A 347 -4.25 -7.87 10.59
CA TYR A 347 -4.54 -9.29 10.43
C TYR A 347 -4.51 -10.04 11.75
N ALA A 348 -5.70 -10.47 12.20
CA ALA A 348 -5.87 -11.16 13.47
C ALA A 348 -5.11 -12.51 13.56
N GLY A 349 -4.88 -13.17 12.42
CA GLY A 349 -4.14 -14.44 12.36
C GLY A 349 -2.71 -14.32 12.87
N THR A 350 -2.06 -13.19 12.63
CA THR A 350 -0.70 -12.88 13.08
C THR A 350 -0.68 -11.87 14.23
N GLY A 351 -1.79 -11.19 14.50
CA GLY A 351 -1.85 -10.09 15.46
C GLY A 351 -1.02 -8.87 15.04
N ALA A 352 -0.82 -8.67 13.75
CA ALA A 352 0.05 -7.61 13.21
C ALA A 352 -0.73 -6.60 12.35
N ILE A 353 -0.22 -5.36 12.27
CA ILE A 353 -0.64 -4.36 11.28
C ILE A 353 0.32 -4.34 10.10
N TYR A 354 -0.22 -4.09 8.92
CA TYR A 354 0.50 -4.03 7.65
C TYR A 354 0.23 -2.68 7.01
N LEU A 355 1.26 -1.88 6.84
CA LEU A 355 1.17 -0.49 6.43
C LEU A 355 1.80 -0.30 5.05
N ASP A 356 1.09 0.39 4.17
CA ASP A 356 1.63 0.85 2.90
C ASP A 356 2.69 1.91 3.15
N ALA A 357 3.91 1.66 2.71
CA ALA A 357 5.04 2.57 2.87
C ALA A 357 4.83 3.91 2.16
N ASP A 358 3.88 4.02 1.20
CA ASP A 358 3.51 5.28 0.56
C ASP A 358 3.08 6.38 1.55
N ASN A 359 2.62 5.99 2.74
CA ASN A 359 2.25 6.95 3.79
C ASN A 359 3.45 7.55 4.53
N PHE A 360 4.64 6.98 4.39
CA PHE A 360 5.79 7.31 5.24
C PHE A 360 6.99 7.94 4.52
N TRP A 361 7.02 8.04 3.19
CA TRP A 361 8.16 8.64 2.50
C TRP A 361 8.27 10.14 2.78
N LEU A 362 9.50 10.66 2.87
CA LEU A 362 9.80 12.07 3.06
C LEU A 362 10.59 12.65 1.88
N THR A 363 11.35 11.83 1.19
CA THR A 363 12.16 12.27 0.04
C THR A 363 11.66 11.65 -1.27
N PRO A 364 11.94 12.28 -2.41
CA PRO A 364 11.56 11.71 -3.71
C PRO A 364 12.28 10.38 -3.99
N GLU A 365 13.48 10.16 -3.44
CA GLU A 365 14.23 8.91 -3.56
C GLU A 365 13.51 7.77 -2.83
N GLU A 366 13.01 8.02 -1.62
CA GLU A 366 12.19 7.07 -0.86
C GLU A 366 10.90 6.75 -1.64
N ARG A 367 10.22 7.76 -2.20
CA ARG A 367 9.02 7.60 -3.02
C ARG A 367 9.27 6.75 -4.26
N ASP A 368 10.44 6.89 -4.90
CA ASP A 368 10.80 6.11 -6.08
C ASP A 368 10.89 4.59 -5.80
N THR A 369 11.00 4.17 -4.53
CA THR A 369 10.98 2.75 -4.14
C THR A 369 9.58 2.20 -3.89
N VAL A 370 8.55 3.05 -3.82
CA VAL A 370 7.16 2.65 -3.54
C VAL A 370 6.52 2.10 -4.82
N ASN A 371 5.79 0.99 -4.71
CA ASN A 371 5.01 0.46 -5.82
C ASN A 371 3.79 1.34 -6.11
N GLU A 372 3.68 1.86 -7.33
CA GLU A 372 2.60 2.75 -7.78
C GLU A 372 1.48 2.01 -8.53
N ALA A 373 1.57 0.69 -8.69
CA ALA A 373 0.52 -0.06 -9.36
C ALA A 373 -0.85 0.16 -8.68
N PRO A 374 -1.92 0.35 -9.44
CA PRO A 374 -3.26 0.51 -8.88
C PRO A 374 -3.66 -0.69 -8.03
N ASP A 375 -4.37 -0.43 -6.92
CA ASP A 375 -5.08 -1.48 -6.18
C ASP A 375 -6.13 -2.13 -7.09
N PHE A 376 -6.30 -3.45 -6.98
CA PHE A 376 -7.25 -4.23 -7.80
C PHE A 376 -8.70 -3.74 -7.69
N ARG A 377 -9.04 -3.01 -6.62
CA ARG A 377 -10.36 -2.44 -6.35
C ARG A 377 -10.59 -1.06 -6.97
N SER A 378 -9.59 -0.48 -7.62
CA SER A 378 -9.69 0.86 -8.21
C SER A 378 -10.83 1.01 -9.23
N SER A 379 -11.35 -0.13 -9.76
CA SER A 379 -12.48 -0.17 -10.69
C SER A 379 -13.85 -0.38 -10.03
N PHE A 380 -13.92 -0.67 -8.72
CA PHE A 380 -15.18 -1.01 -8.06
C PHE A 380 -16.16 0.16 -8.02
N GLY A 381 -17.44 -0.11 -8.30
CA GLY A 381 -18.51 0.88 -8.26
C GLY A 381 -18.44 1.95 -9.35
N GLN A 382 -17.66 1.77 -10.42
CA GLN A 382 -17.51 2.79 -11.48
C GLN A 382 -18.81 3.07 -12.27
N THR A 383 -19.79 2.18 -12.24
CA THR A 383 -21.07 2.35 -12.93
C THR A 383 -22.08 3.17 -12.14
N LEU A 384 -21.85 3.41 -10.85
CA LEU A 384 -22.76 4.19 -9.99
C LEU A 384 -22.77 5.67 -10.40
N GLN A 385 -23.94 6.33 -10.29
CA GLN A 385 -24.12 7.73 -10.66
C GLN A 385 -23.62 8.74 -9.62
N TYR A 386 -23.14 8.25 -8.49
CA TYR A 386 -22.63 9.08 -7.41
C TYR A 386 -21.20 8.67 -7.03
N THR A 387 -20.55 9.53 -6.29
CA THR A 387 -19.32 9.24 -5.55
C THR A 387 -19.44 9.80 -4.14
N THR A 388 -18.64 9.27 -3.22
CA THR A 388 -18.43 9.90 -1.91
C THR A 388 -17.04 10.51 -1.88
N LEU A 389 -16.93 11.61 -1.17
CA LEU A 389 -15.70 12.37 -0.98
C LEU A 389 -15.48 12.56 0.51
N TRP A 390 -14.23 12.47 0.93
CA TRP A 390 -13.86 12.76 2.30
C TRP A 390 -12.48 13.42 2.37
N ARG A 391 -12.24 14.12 3.45
CA ARG A 391 -10.93 14.70 3.81
C ARG A 391 -10.94 15.03 5.29
N TYR A 392 -9.76 15.08 5.88
CA TYR A 392 -9.59 15.73 7.18
C TYR A 392 -9.25 17.21 6.98
N VAL A 393 -9.80 18.06 7.85
CA VAL A 393 -9.59 19.50 7.81
C VAL A 393 -9.19 20.04 9.18
N GLN A 394 -8.33 21.06 9.17
CA GLN A 394 -8.06 21.90 10.33
C GLN A 394 -8.50 23.33 9.99
N GLY A 395 -9.53 23.80 10.70
CA GLY A 395 -10.14 25.07 10.35
C GLY A 395 -10.80 25.04 8.98
N THR A 396 -10.27 25.82 8.04
CA THR A 396 -10.73 25.90 6.64
C THR A 396 -9.77 25.26 5.66
N GLN A 397 -8.81 24.48 6.13
CA GLN A 397 -7.77 23.87 5.30
C GLN A 397 -7.83 22.35 5.35
N SER A 398 -7.70 21.68 4.20
CA SER A 398 -7.42 20.25 4.15
C SER A 398 -6.04 19.98 4.75
N ILE A 399 -5.92 18.92 5.56
CA ILE A 399 -4.60 18.47 6.03
C ILE A 399 -3.87 17.70 4.94
N PHE A 400 -4.60 17.06 4.02
CA PHE A 400 -3.99 16.33 2.92
C PHE A 400 -3.37 17.29 1.92
N ARG A 401 -2.12 17.02 1.58
CA ARG A 401 -1.37 17.74 0.56
C ARG A 401 -1.28 16.89 -0.69
N PHE A 402 -1.50 17.52 -1.81
CA PHE A 402 -1.18 16.91 -3.08
C PHE A 402 0.33 17.01 -3.33
N TYR A 403 0.94 15.87 -3.62
CA TYR A 403 2.32 15.79 -4.06
C TYR A 403 2.33 15.26 -5.49
N ASP A 404 2.46 16.19 -6.44
CA ASP A 404 2.44 15.85 -7.87
C ASP A 404 3.41 14.69 -8.14
N PRO A 405 2.92 13.55 -8.66
CA PRO A 405 3.78 12.41 -8.98
C PRO A 405 4.78 12.69 -10.11
N ARG A 406 4.63 13.82 -10.83
CA ARG A 406 5.55 14.28 -11.86
C ARG A 406 6.64 15.21 -11.32
N GLN A 407 6.65 15.48 -10.02
CA GLN A 407 7.62 16.35 -9.37
C GLN A 407 8.36 15.60 -8.27
N ARG A 408 9.67 15.84 -8.18
CA ARG A 408 10.51 15.33 -7.10
C ARG A 408 10.37 16.26 -5.90
N VAL A 409 9.46 15.93 -5.00
CA VAL A 409 9.07 16.78 -3.86
C VAL A 409 9.55 16.15 -2.56
N THR A 410 10.17 16.95 -1.70
CA THR A 410 10.47 16.57 -0.30
C THR A 410 9.31 16.96 0.60
N ARG A 411 8.91 16.06 1.51
CA ARG A 411 7.88 16.29 2.53
C ARG A 411 8.55 16.63 3.87
N GLY A 412 7.94 17.52 4.65
CA GLY A 412 8.34 17.74 6.04
C GLY A 412 7.72 16.70 6.99
N ASN A 413 8.23 16.57 8.22
CA ASN A 413 7.74 15.61 9.21
C ASN A 413 6.24 15.71 9.52
N VAL A 414 5.64 16.89 9.37
CA VAL A 414 4.18 17.04 9.55
C VAL A 414 3.38 16.18 8.57
N ALA A 415 3.93 15.91 7.38
CA ALA A 415 3.29 15.04 6.41
C ALA A 415 3.14 13.59 6.91
N LEU A 416 4.01 13.13 7.81
CA LEU A 416 3.85 11.81 8.43
C LEU A 416 2.56 11.75 9.27
N LEU A 417 2.24 12.82 10.01
CA LEU A 417 0.99 12.88 10.75
C LEU A 417 -0.22 13.03 9.83
N GLU A 418 -0.11 13.91 8.83
CA GLU A 418 -1.17 14.17 7.87
C GLU A 418 -1.52 12.91 7.05
N GLU A 419 -0.51 12.11 6.68
CA GLU A 419 -0.67 10.93 5.82
C GLU A 419 -0.88 9.62 6.58
N ALA A 420 -0.24 9.44 7.73
CA ALA A 420 -0.28 8.18 8.47
C ALA A 420 -1.12 8.24 9.76
N GLY A 421 -1.41 9.42 10.31
CA GLY A 421 -2.06 9.53 11.63
C GLY A 421 -3.45 8.90 11.66
N TRP A 422 -4.30 9.23 10.69
CA TRP A 422 -5.64 8.66 10.55
C TRP A 422 -5.57 7.15 10.26
N LEU A 423 -4.65 6.72 9.37
CA LEU A 423 -4.44 5.32 9.03
C LEU A 423 -4.03 4.50 10.27
N MET A 424 -3.13 5.04 11.08
CA MET A 424 -2.71 4.39 12.33
C MET A 424 -3.87 4.24 13.30
N PHE A 425 -4.73 5.26 13.46
CA PHE A 425 -5.91 5.14 14.32
C PHE A 425 -6.90 4.12 13.79
N HIS A 426 -7.06 4.03 12.47
CA HIS A 426 -7.94 3.06 11.81
C HIS A 426 -7.47 1.61 12.03
N GLU A 427 -6.24 1.30 11.61
CA GLU A 427 -5.70 -0.07 11.71
C GLU A 427 -5.53 -0.52 13.16
N LEU A 428 -5.17 0.39 14.05
CA LEU A 428 -5.11 0.10 15.47
C LEU A 428 -6.51 0.02 16.11
N GLY A 429 -7.52 0.64 15.53
CA GLY A 429 -8.92 0.42 15.88
C GLY A 429 -9.32 -1.04 15.69
N HIS A 430 -8.93 -1.65 14.56
CA HIS A 430 -9.11 -3.08 14.33
C HIS A 430 -8.32 -3.92 15.35
N ALA A 431 -7.06 -3.59 15.60
CA ALA A 431 -6.26 -4.33 16.58
C ALA A 431 -6.88 -4.32 17.98
N LEU A 432 -7.39 -3.19 18.42
CA LEU A 432 -8.09 -3.05 19.70
C LEU A 432 -9.42 -3.80 19.73
N ASP A 433 -10.16 -3.85 18.63
CA ASP A 433 -11.40 -4.62 18.56
C ASP A 433 -11.15 -6.11 18.80
N PHE A 434 -10.14 -6.67 18.17
CA PHE A 434 -9.76 -8.08 18.36
C PHE A 434 -9.08 -8.34 19.70
N LEU A 435 -8.24 -7.43 20.17
CA LEU A 435 -7.48 -7.56 21.42
C LEU A 435 -7.59 -6.28 22.26
N PRO A 436 -8.73 -5.99 22.91
CA PRO A 436 -8.89 -4.82 23.74
C PRO A 436 -8.09 -4.91 25.05
N PRO A 437 -7.80 -3.79 25.72
CA PRO A 437 -7.03 -3.74 26.96
C PRO A 437 -7.55 -4.64 28.08
N SER A 438 -8.86 -4.89 28.12
CA SER A 438 -9.50 -5.73 29.14
C SER A 438 -9.04 -7.20 29.13
N VAL A 439 -8.43 -7.67 28.04
CA VAL A 439 -7.98 -9.06 27.90
C VAL A 439 -6.48 -9.24 27.94
N TYR A 440 -5.67 -8.19 28.05
CA TYR A 440 -4.20 -8.32 28.06
C TYR A 440 -3.71 -9.27 29.15
N GLY A 441 -4.32 -9.22 30.34
CA GLY A 441 -3.96 -10.08 31.47
C GLY A 441 -4.34 -11.57 31.30
N THR A 442 -5.08 -11.93 30.25
CA THR A 442 -5.46 -13.32 29.98
C THR A 442 -4.60 -14.00 28.92
N LEU A 443 -3.66 -13.26 28.31
CA LEU A 443 -2.77 -13.78 27.29
C LEU A 443 -1.83 -14.84 27.85
N GLN A 444 -1.66 -15.94 27.14
CA GLN A 444 -0.82 -17.07 27.53
C GLN A 444 0.22 -17.37 26.46
N ASP A 445 1.47 -17.51 26.82
CA ASP A 445 2.61 -17.74 25.94
C ASP A 445 2.48 -19.00 25.08
N ALA A 446 1.74 -20.00 25.54
CA ALA A 446 1.50 -21.23 24.80
C ALA A 446 0.56 -21.06 23.59
N ASN A 447 -0.25 -19.99 23.57
CA ASN A 447 -1.19 -19.72 22.50
C ASN A 447 -0.50 -19.05 21.30
N THR A 448 -1.13 -19.10 20.13
CA THR A 448 -0.84 -18.22 18.99
C THR A 448 -1.62 -16.91 19.13
N ALA A 449 -1.32 -15.90 18.30
CA ALA A 449 -2.11 -14.67 18.26
C ALA A 449 -3.59 -15.00 17.97
N TRP A 450 -3.87 -15.77 16.92
CA TRP A 450 -5.22 -16.22 16.61
C TRP A 450 -5.85 -17.05 17.73
N GLY A 451 -5.10 -17.96 18.34
CA GLY A 451 -5.60 -18.79 19.46
C GLY A 451 -6.06 -17.97 20.67
N SER A 452 -5.46 -16.80 20.88
CA SER A 452 -5.87 -15.85 21.94
C SER A 452 -7.08 -14.99 21.55
N ILE A 453 -7.27 -14.72 20.26
CA ILE A 453 -8.32 -13.85 19.70
C ILE A 453 -9.60 -14.62 19.38
N ALA A 454 -9.46 -15.82 18.80
CA ALA A 454 -10.56 -16.61 18.24
C ALA A 454 -11.72 -16.89 19.23
N PRO A 455 -11.50 -17.21 20.52
CA PRO A 455 -12.60 -17.45 21.44
C PRO A 455 -13.56 -16.26 21.55
N ARG A 456 -13.04 -15.03 21.56
CA ARG A 456 -13.85 -13.81 21.61
C ARG A 456 -14.52 -13.51 20.28
N ALA A 457 -13.78 -13.64 19.18
CA ALA A 457 -14.30 -13.41 17.84
C ALA A 457 -15.46 -14.39 17.54
N ASN A 458 -15.27 -15.68 17.78
CA ASN A 458 -16.29 -16.71 17.56
C ASN A 458 -17.45 -16.62 18.57
N GLY A 459 -17.19 -16.07 19.75
CA GLY A 459 -18.19 -15.86 20.81
C GLY A 459 -19.00 -14.56 20.67
N GLY A 460 -18.83 -13.79 19.60
CA GLY A 460 -19.57 -12.54 19.39
C GLY A 460 -19.22 -11.43 20.40
N GLN A 461 -18.01 -11.43 20.94
CA GLN A 461 -17.61 -10.54 22.05
C GLN A 461 -16.76 -9.34 21.61
N LEU A 462 -16.54 -9.16 20.31
CA LEU A 462 -15.84 -7.99 19.78
C LEU A 462 -16.75 -6.75 19.87
N ALA A 463 -16.17 -5.56 19.91
CA ALA A 463 -16.95 -4.32 19.84
C ALA A 463 -17.72 -4.24 18.52
N SER A 464 -17.13 -4.72 17.43
CA SER A 464 -17.77 -4.86 16.11
C SER A 464 -18.97 -5.85 16.09
N HIS A 465 -19.12 -6.68 17.09
CA HIS A 465 -20.33 -7.50 17.28
C HIS A 465 -21.34 -6.85 18.22
N THR A 466 -20.85 -6.34 19.35
CA THR A 466 -21.71 -5.84 20.44
C THR A 466 -22.30 -4.47 20.15
N VAL A 467 -21.52 -3.56 19.56
CA VAL A 467 -21.98 -2.19 19.27
C VAL A 467 -23.07 -2.17 18.20
N PRO A 468 -22.92 -2.85 17.03
CA PRO A 468 -24.01 -2.93 16.05
C PRO A 468 -25.27 -3.64 16.56
N SER A 469 -25.15 -4.54 17.54
CA SER A 469 -26.32 -5.16 18.15
C SER A 469 -27.15 -4.17 18.98
N LEU A 470 -26.49 -3.15 19.57
CA LEU A 470 -27.15 -2.11 20.37
C LEU A 470 -27.53 -0.88 19.53
N TYR A 471 -26.72 -0.55 18.55
CA TYR A 471 -26.83 0.64 17.71
C TYR A 471 -26.58 0.28 16.22
N PRO A 472 -27.50 -0.46 15.58
CA PRO A 472 -27.30 -0.98 14.23
C PRO A 472 -27.26 0.12 13.18
N LEU A 473 -26.50 -0.11 12.11
CA LEU A 473 -26.70 0.57 10.84
C LEU A 473 -27.92 -0.08 10.17
N THR A 474 -28.90 0.73 9.79
CA THR A 474 -30.24 0.25 9.38
C THR A 474 -30.49 0.31 7.88
N SER A 475 -29.67 1.05 7.13
CA SER A 475 -29.83 1.23 5.70
C SER A 475 -29.35 0.01 4.90
N SER A 476 -30.26 -0.88 4.55
CA SER A 476 -29.98 -2.01 3.67
C SER A 476 -29.51 -1.58 2.27
N VAL A 477 -29.96 -0.41 1.81
CA VAL A 477 -29.51 0.18 0.53
C VAL A 477 -28.03 0.54 0.62
N MET A 478 -27.59 1.24 1.68
CA MET A 478 -26.19 1.58 1.86
C MET A 478 -25.31 0.34 2.03
N SER A 479 -25.78 -0.69 2.76
CA SER A 479 -25.09 -1.97 2.87
C SER A 479 -24.93 -2.65 1.50
N GLY A 480 -25.97 -2.65 0.66
CA GLY A 480 -25.89 -3.15 -0.71
C GLY A 480 -24.92 -2.35 -1.61
N LEU A 481 -24.89 -1.02 -1.46
CA LEU A 481 -23.94 -0.16 -2.16
C LEU A 481 -22.51 -0.37 -1.65
N GLY A 482 -22.32 -0.68 -0.36
CA GLY A 482 -21.04 -1.07 0.22
C GLY A 482 -20.47 -2.34 -0.44
N GLN A 483 -21.31 -3.34 -0.74
CA GLN A 483 -20.87 -4.54 -1.48
C GLN A 483 -20.35 -4.19 -2.89
N VAL A 484 -20.99 -3.24 -3.58
CA VAL A 484 -20.55 -2.79 -4.91
C VAL A 484 -19.25 -2.01 -4.82
N ARG A 485 -19.14 -1.09 -3.87
CA ARG A 485 -18.03 -0.14 -3.80
C ARG A 485 -16.77 -0.73 -3.20
N PHE A 486 -16.92 -1.63 -2.24
CA PHE A 486 -15.80 -2.12 -1.44
C PHE A 486 -15.45 -3.60 -1.73
N PHE A 487 -16.39 -4.39 -2.25
CA PHE A 487 -16.17 -5.80 -2.55
C PHE A 487 -16.28 -6.15 -4.04
N GLY A 488 -16.60 -5.16 -4.89
CA GLY A 488 -16.65 -5.34 -6.35
C GLY A 488 -17.86 -6.15 -6.82
N ALA A 489 -18.91 -6.25 -6.01
CA ALA A 489 -20.17 -6.83 -6.47
C ALA A 489 -20.72 -6.03 -7.68
N ALA A 490 -21.33 -6.73 -8.62
CA ALA A 490 -21.99 -6.07 -9.75
C ALA A 490 -23.17 -5.24 -9.26
N ALA A 491 -23.21 -3.96 -9.64
CA ALA A 491 -24.34 -3.09 -9.30
C ALA A 491 -25.59 -3.50 -10.08
N SER A 492 -26.73 -3.64 -9.38
CA SER A 492 -28.03 -3.85 -10.00
C SER A 492 -28.47 -2.61 -10.79
N ALA A 493 -29.47 -2.75 -11.68
CA ALA A 493 -30.07 -1.64 -12.42
C ALA A 493 -30.59 -0.55 -11.46
N THR A 494 -31.21 -0.93 -10.34
CA THR A 494 -31.68 -0.01 -9.30
C THR A 494 -30.53 0.76 -8.66
N GLN A 495 -29.46 0.08 -8.28
CA GLN A 495 -28.27 0.73 -7.68
C GLN A 495 -27.59 1.70 -8.63
N ASN A 496 -27.51 1.34 -9.91
CA ASN A 496 -26.99 2.22 -10.97
C ASN A 496 -27.89 3.44 -11.27
N ALA A 497 -29.16 3.38 -10.88
CA ALA A 497 -30.12 4.48 -11.09
C ALA A 497 -30.23 5.45 -9.90
N TYR A 498 -29.64 5.14 -8.74
CA TYR A 498 -29.72 6.04 -7.59
C TYR A 498 -29.01 7.38 -7.87
N SER A 499 -29.75 8.46 -7.68
CA SER A 499 -29.17 9.80 -7.70
C SER A 499 -28.32 10.07 -6.46
N PRO A 500 -27.40 11.02 -6.50
CA PRO A 500 -26.64 11.44 -5.32
C PRO A 500 -27.53 11.85 -4.14
N GLN A 501 -28.66 12.52 -4.42
CA GLN A 501 -29.62 12.97 -3.40
C GLN A 501 -30.32 11.78 -2.69
N GLN A 502 -30.66 10.73 -3.44
CA GLN A 502 -31.23 9.51 -2.86
C GLN A 502 -30.22 8.80 -1.97
N VAL A 503 -28.98 8.64 -2.44
CA VAL A 503 -27.89 8.04 -1.64
C VAL A 503 -27.62 8.85 -0.39
N ALA A 504 -27.57 10.18 -0.51
CA ALA A 504 -27.43 11.08 0.63
C ALA A 504 -28.54 10.91 1.66
N ALA A 505 -29.79 10.75 1.23
CA ALA A 505 -30.93 10.53 2.13
C ALA A 505 -30.82 9.18 2.87
N PHE A 506 -30.39 8.11 2.19
CA PHE A 506 -30.16 6.79 2.82
C PHE A 506 -29.04 6.82 3.85
N PHE A 507 -27.98 7.59 3.57
CA PHE A 507 -26.82 7.73 4.46
C PHE A 507 -27.15 8.65 5.65
N ALA A 508 -27.74 9.83 5.40
CA ALA A 508 -27.93 10.86 6.41
C ALA A 508 -28.85 10.41 7.56
N ALA A 509 -29.81 9.54 7.26
CA ALA A 509 -30.76 9.02 8.23
C ALA A 509 -30.18 7.94 9.17
N ASP A 510 -28.98 7.43 8.89
CA ASP A 510 -28.37 6.31 9.62
C ASP A 510 -27.20 6.78 10.52
N LEU A 511 -26.61 5.86 11.27
CA LEU A 511 -25.60 6.13 12.31
C LEU A 511 -24.15 5.94 11.82
N ALA A 512 -23.92 5.78 10.53
CA ALA A 512 -22.58 5.70 9.97
C ALA A 512 -21.89 7.07 9.97
N THR A 513 -20.60 7.11 10.27
CA THR A 513 -19.78 8.34 10.16
C THR A 513 -19.30 8.57 8.74
N ASP A 514 -19.12 7.46 7.99
CA ASP A 514 -18.64 7.41 6.63
C ASP A 514 -19.32 6.25 5.89
N ASP A 515 -19.35 6.23 4.56
CA ASP A 515 -19.95 5.14 3.81
C ASP A 515 -19.13 3.84 3.86
N TYR A 516 -17.84 3.93 4.20
CA TYR A 516 -17.02 2.73 4.42
C TYR A 516 -17.49 1.90 5.62
N ALA A 517 -18.17 2.50 6.58
CA ALA A 517 -18.80 1.80 7.68
C ALA A 517 -19.80 0.71 7.23
N TYR A 518 -20.35 0.82 6.01
CA TYR A 518 -21.24 -0.20 5.43
C TYR A 518 -20.49 -1.37 4.75
N ALA A 519 -19.18 -1.34 4.72
CA ALA A 519 -18.40 -2.49 4.24
C ALA A 519 -18.55 -3.67 5.20
N THR A 520 -18.22 -3.46 6.48
CA THR A 520 -18.38 -4.47 7.55
C THR A 520 -18.58 -3.77 8.90
N PRO A 521 -19.13 -4.48 9.92
CA PRO A 521 -19.19 -3.97 11.29
C PRO A 521 -17.81 -3.63 11.89
N PHE A 522 -16.76 -4.26 11.41
CA PHE A 522 -15.39 -4.00 11.84
C PHE A 522 -14.91 -2.64 11.35
N GLU A 523 -15.17 -2.33 10.06
CA GLU A 523 -14.84 -1.04 9.46
C GLU A 523 -15.61 0.09 10.14
N ASP A 524 -16.87 -0.16 10.46
CA ASP A 524 -17.73 0.76 11.15
C ASP A 524 -17.19 1.17 12.55
N VAL A 525 -16.71 0.21 13.33
CA VAL A 525 -16.10 0.47 14.63
C VAL A 525 -14.76 1.18 14.48
N ALA A 526 -13.91 0.74 13.53
CA ALA A 526 -12.61 1.34 13.28
C ALA A 526 -12.75 2.80 12.79
N MET A 527 -13.65 3.07 11.83
CA MET A 527 -13.96 4.41 11.33
C MET A 527 -14.46 5.34 12.44
N THR A 528 -15.38 4.84 13.29
CA THR A 528 -15.94 5.63 14.39
C THR A 528 -14.86 6.00 15.41
N LEU A 529 -13.97 5.06 15.77
CA LEU A 529 -12.85 5.33 16.68
C LEU A 529 -11.80 6.27 16.06
N GLU A 530 -11.44 6.05 14.79
CA GLU A 530 -10.52 6.89 14.02
C GLU A 530 -10.99 8.35 14.03
N GLU A 531 -12.23 8.61 13.57
CA GLU A 531 -12.75 9.98 13.50
C GLU A 531 -12.80 10.67 14.86
N PHE A 532 -13.15 9.92 15.91
CA PHE A 532 -13.11 10.45 17.28
C PHE A 532 -11.70 10.85 17.69
N LEU A 533 -10.71 9.99 17.50
CA LEU A 533 -9.33 10.26 17.88
C LEU A 533 -8.73 11.40 17.05
N MET A 534 -8.99 11.43 15.74
CA MET A 534 -8.59 12.54 14.87
C MET A 534 -9.16 13.88 15.38
N ALA A 535 -10.45 13.90 15.73
CA ALA A 535 -11.09 15.11 16.22
C ALA A 535 -10.58 15.52 17.61
N ARG A 536 -10.44 14.57 18.56
CA ARG A 536 -10.14 14.87 19.97
C ARG A 536 -8.64 15.00 20.27
N ARG A 537 -7.79 14.22 19.59
CA ARG A 537 -6.34 14.20 19.83
C ARG A 537 -5.57 15.14 18.93
N LEU A 538 -6.03 15.29 17.68
CA LEU A 538 -5.31 16.04 16.65
C LEU A 538 -6.05 17.32 16.20
N ASN A 539 -7.27 17.54 16.69
CA ASN A 539 -8.14 18.65 16.25
C ASN A 539 -8.36 18.69 14.72
N TYR A 540 -8.43 17.51 14.11
CA TYR A 540 -8.76 17.33 12.69
C TYR A 540 -10.19 16.84 12.56
N ARG A 541 -11.02 17.54 11.81
CA ARG A 541 -12.43 17.16 11.58
C ARG A 541 -12.58 16.53 10.20
N ARG A 542 -13.33 15.45 10.14
CA ARG A 542 -13.62 14.80 8.86
C ARG A 542 -14.73 15.56 8.12
N ASP A 543 -14.47 15.95 6.88
CA ASP A 543 -15.48 16.28 5.87
C ASP A 543 -15.88 14.99 5.18
N PHE A 544 -17.18 14.70 5.11
CA PHE A 544 -17.75 13.62 4.30
C PHE A 544 -18.88 14.18 3.44
N ALA A 545 -18.90 13.82 2.16
CA ALA A 545 -19.91 14.30 1.21
C ALA A 545 -20.30 13.21 0.20
N VAL A 546 -21.56 13.28 -0.23
CA VAL A 546 -22.09 12.60 -1.40
C VAL A 546 -22.18 13.59 -2.54
N ALA A 547 -21.63 13.25 -3.69
CA ALA A 547 -21.59 14.08 -4.89
C ALA A 547 -22.02 13.29 -6.13
N ALA A 548 -22.39 13.99 -7.19
CA ALA A 548 -22.54 13.36 -8.50
C ALA A 548 -21.21 12.76 -8.94
N ARG A 549 -21.27 11.63 -9.65
CA ARG A 549 -20.05 11.08 -10.25
C ARG A 549 -19.46 12.09 -11.22
N PRO A 550 -18.22 12.50 -11.00
CA PRO A 550 -17.61 13.50 -11.85
C PRO A 550 -17.19 12.90 -13.19
N GLY A 551 -17.32 13.70 -14.25
CA GLY A 551 -16.81 13.37 -15.58
C GLY A 551 -15.28 13.51 -15.68
N PRO A 552 -14.67 13.07 -16.79
CA PRO A 552 -13.24 13.27 -17.03
C PRO A 552 -12.87 14.76 -16.92
N GLY A 553 -11.74 15.04 -16.27
CA GLY A 553 -11.24 16.41 -16.08
C GLY A 553 -12.01 17.27 -15.06
N ALA A 554 -12.98 16.68 -14.35
CA ALA A 554 -13.67 17.39 -13.27
C ALA A 554 -12.71 17.78 -12.14
N THR A 555 -12.78 18.94 -11.46
CA THR A 555 -11.92 19.43 -10.38
C THR A 555 -12.71 19.54 -9.06
N GLY A 556 -12.05 19.57 -7.89
CA GLY A 556 -12.74 19.79 -6.63
C GLY A 556 -13.54 21.10 -6.63
N SER A 557 -13.16 22.06 -7.45
CA SER A 557 -13.93 23.28 -7.72
C SER A 557 -15.14 23.05 -8.64
N THR A 558 -15.19 21.95 -9.38
CA THR A 558 -16.31 21.60 -10.28
C THR A 558 -17.16 20.43 -9.78
N ILE A 559 -16.66 19.64 -8.81
CA ILE A 559 -17.49 18.59 -8.19
C ILE A 559 -18.49 19.22 -7.24
N THR A 560 -19.76 19.08 -7.54
CA THR A 560 -20.85 19.66 -6.75
C THR A 560 -21.29 18.69 -5.65
N VAL A 561 -21.32 19.17 -4.41
CA VAL A 561 -21.80 18.44 -3.24
C VAL A 561 -23.32 18.38 -3.27
N ALA A 562 -23.88 17.15 -3.23
CA ALA A 562 -25.31 16.95 -3.08
C ALA A 562 -25.74 17.01 -1.61
N TRP A 563 -24.90 16.49 -0.73
CA TRP A 563 -25.04 16.51 0.72
C TRP A 563 -23.68 16.26 1.37
N GLY A 564 -23.44 16.81 2.55
CA GLY A 564 -22.24 16.52 3.33
C GLY A 564 -22.27 17.15 4.70
N GLN A 565 -21.35 16.68 5.56
CA GLN A 565 -21.13 17.20 6.89
C GLN A 565 -19.65 17.25 7.22
N ARG A 566 -19.25 18.28 7.97
CA ARG A 566 -17.96 18.38 8.66
C ARG A 566 -18.11 17.93 10.08
N GLY A 567 -17.37 16.89 10.50
CA GLY A 567 -17.36 16.39 11.87
C GLY A 567 -18.63 15.63 12.26
N ARG A 568 -19.13 14.78 11.37
CA ARG A 568 -20.33 13.96 11.61
C ARG A 568 -20.23 13.13 12.90
N ILE A 569 -19.04 12.72 13.32
CA ILE A 569 -18.81 12.04 14.61
C ILE A 569 -19.38 12.84 15.82
N GLY A 570 -19.57 14.13 15.70
CA GLY A 570 -20.16 14.98 16.73
C GLY A 570 -21.68 14.98 16.79
N GLU A 571 -22.39 14.23 15.90
CA GLU A 571 -23.84 14.09 15.93
C GLU A 571 -24.33 13.55 17.28
N PRO A 572 -25.33 14.18 17.93
CA PRO A 572 -25.84 13.69 19.20
C PRO A 572 -26.33 12.24 19.14
N ALA A 573 -26.90 11.81 18.01
CA ALA A 573 -27.38 10.44 17.82
C ALA A 573 -26.25 9.38 17.81
N LEU A 574 -25.02 9.78 17.45
CA LEU A 574 -23.85 8.89 17.44
C LEU A 574 -23.18 8.73 18.81
N ARG A 575 -23.38 9.67 19.73
CA ARG A 575 -22.69 9.69 21.03
C ARG A 575 -22.85 8.42 21.88
N PRO A 576 -24.05 7.81 22.02
CA PRO A 576 -24.18 6.57 22.79
C PRO A 576 -23.34 5.43 22.20
N ARG A 577 -23.35 5.30 20.88
CA ARG A 577 -22.57 4.33 20.13
C ARG A 577 -21.07 4.55 20.28
N LEU A 578 -20.61 5.77 20.06
CA LEU A 578 -19.22 6.17 20.22
C LEU A 578 -18.74 5.94 21.67
N ARG A 579 -19.55 6.28 22.68
CA ARG A 579 -19.21 6.04 24.07
C ARG A 579 -19.00 4.56 24.36
N ALA A 580 -19.85 3.68 23.82
CA ALA A 580 -19.70 2.23 23.94
C ALA A 580 -18.40 1.72 23.30
N ILE A 581 -17.98 2.28 22.15
CA ILE A 581 -16.72 1.95 21.47
C ILE A 581 -15.54 2.41 22.34
N VAL A 582 -15.53 3.67 22.76
CA VAL A 582 -14.43 4.26 23.57
C VAL A 582 -14.23 3.49 24.88
N GLN A 583 -15.31 3.15 25.58
CA GLN A 583 -15.25 2.37 26.83
C GLN A 583 -14.62 0.99 26.64
N GLN A 584 -14.91 0.33 25.52
CA GLN A 584 -14.38 -1.01 25.25
C GLN A 584 -12.95 -0.98 24.73
N LEU A 585 -12.63 -0.07 23.82
CA LEU A 585 -11.38 -0.11 23.04
C LEU A 585 -10.32 0.87 23.57
N ALA A 586 -10.72 1.99 24.13
CA ALA A 586 -9.81 3.04 24.59
C ALA A 586 -10.09 3.48 26.04
N PRO A 587 -10.06 2.55 27.04
CA PRO A 587 -10.47 2.83 28.41
C PRO A 587 -9.57 3.85 29.16
N TRP A 588 -8.46 4.27 28.57
CA TRP A 588 -7.62 5.38 29.07
C TRP A 588 -8.15 6.77 28.70
N ILE A 589 -9.23 6.83 27.90
CA ILE A 589 -9.91 8.07 27.51
C ILE A 589 -11.16 8.21 28.37
N ASP A 590 -11.35 9.38 28.98
CA ASP A 590 -12.58 9.66 29.71
C ASP A 590 -13.78 9.65 28.75
N PRO A 591 -14.78 8.78 28.96
CA PRO A 591 -15.98 8.75 28.13
C PRO A 591 -16.72 10.08 28.04
N ALA A 592 -16.55 10.99 29.02
CA ALA A 592 -17.10 12.35 28.97
C ALA A 592 -16.48 13.20 27.84
N GLU A 593 -15.32 12.83 27.30
CA GLU A 593 -14.74 13.51 26.13
C GLU A 593 -15.63 13.39 24.89
N VAL A 594 -16.48 12.36 24.81
CA VAL A 594 -17.47 12.20 23.74
C VAL A 594 -18.46 13.37 23.70
N ASP A 595 -18.84 13.89 24.87
CA ASP A 595 -19.78 15.00 24.97
C ASP A 595 -19.16 16.37 24.60
N GLN A 596 -17.82 16.43 24.58
CA GLN A 596 -17.07 17.62 24.17
C GLN A 596 -16.87 17.72 22.65
N LEU A 597 -17.31 16.72 21.87
CA LEU A 597 -17.29 16.83 20.43
C LEU A 597 -18.18 17.99 19.97
N ALA A 598 -17.63 18.83 19.10
CA ALA A 598 -18.40 19.90 18.50
C ALA A 598 -19.48 19.35 17.57
N ALA A 599 -20.63 19.99 17.54
CA ALA A 599 -21.70 19.64 16.62
C ALA A 599 -21.21 19.66 15.15
N PRO A 600 -21.75 18.77 14.30
CA PRO A 600 -21.40 18.77 12.88
C PRO A 600 -21.86 20.04 12.19
N ILE A 601 -21.16 20.41 11.14
CA ILE A 601 -21.51 21.54 10.28
C ILE A 601 -22.00 20.98 8.95
N ALA A 602 -23.24 21.31 8.58
CA ALA A 602 -23.77 20.93 7.27
C ALA A 602 -22.98 21.62 6.15
N MET A 603 -22.66 20.88 5.11
CA MET A 603 -22.10 21.44 3.89
C MET A 603 -23.16 22.14 3.07
N ARG A 604 -22.75 23.11 2.30
CA ARG A 604 -23.61 23.82 1.36
C ARG A 604 -23.84 22.94 0.13
N ALA A 605 -25.03 22.33 0.05
CA ALA A 605 -25.44 21.59 -1.14
C ALA A 605 -25.51 22.53 -2.35
N GLY A 606 -25.05 22.09 -3.50
CA GLY A 606 -24.91 22.90 -4.70
C GLY A 606 -23.56 23.62 -4.82
N ASP A 607 -22.83 23.81 -3.71
CA ASP A 607 -21.47 24.35 -3.77
C ASP A 607 -20.47 23.27 -4.16
N SER A 608 -19.31 23.70 -4.64
CA SER A 608 -18.23 22.80 -4.98
C SER A 608 -17.59 22.16 -3.74
N TRP A 609 -16.94 21.01 -3.94
CA TRP A 609 -16.18 20.34 -2.87
C TRP A 609 -15.11 21.25 -2.26
N THR A 610 -14.35 21.96 -3.12
CA THR A 610 -13.35 22.94 -2.66
C THR A 610 -14.02 24.15 -1.99
N GLY A 611 -15.15 24.65 -2.52
CA GLY A 611 -15.91 25.76 -1.92
C GLY A 611 -16.35 25.47 -0.49
N ASN A 612 -16.66 24.20 -0.18
CA ASN A 612 -17.02 23.76 1.15
C ASN A 612 -15.85 23.75 2.16
N LEU A 613 -14.60 23.99 1.76
CA LEU A 613 -13.51 24.24 2.70
C LEU A 613 -13.76 25.49 3.56
N SER A 614 -14.40 26.52 3.00
CA SER A 614 -14.69 27.79 3.68
C SER A 614 -15.82 27.72 4.72
N LEU A 615 -16.27 26.52 5.12
CA LEU A 615 -17.20 26.37 6.24
C LEU A 615 -16.59 26.95 7.52
N PRO A 616 -17.41 27.57 8.41
CA PRO A 616 -16.89 28.18 9.63
C PRO A 616 -16.11 27.18 10.45
N ALA A 617 -14.90 27.60 10.86
CA ALA A 617 -14.07 26.82 11.77
C ALA A 617 -14.59 26.93 13.21
N PRO A 618 -14.62 25.86 13.99
CA PRO A 618 -14.61 26.01 15.44
C PRO A 618 -13.18 26.35 15.87
N LEU A 619 -12.97 27.52 16.45
CA LEU A 619 -11.79 28.06 17.15
C LEU A 619 -10.36 27.80 16.60
N PRO A 620 -9.41 28.74 16.77
CA PRO A 620 -8.19 28.77 15.97
C PRO A 620 -7.13 27.74 16.42
N GLY A 621 -6.68 26.93 15.45
CA GLY A 621 -5.39 26.25 15.49
C GLY A 621 -4.36 26.98 14.61
N PRO A 622 -3.07 26.63 14.64
CA PRO A 622 -2.03 27.29 13.86
C PRO A 622 -2.30 27.18 12.33
N ARG A 623 -2.11 28.29 11.64
CA ARG A 623 -2.35 28.39 10.18
C ARG A 623 -1.17 27.85 9.39
N LEU A 624 -1.45 26.95 8.46
CA LEU A 624 -0.50 26.52 7.42
C LEU A 624 -0.89 27.16 6.09
N HIS A 625 0.05 27.83 5.42
CA HIS A 625 -0.17 28.45 4.10
C HIS A 625 -0.15 27.41 2.99
N LYS A 626 -1.08 27.48 2.02
CA LYS A 626 -1.18 26.55 0.88
C LYS A 626 -1.64 27.18 -0.43
N THR A 627 -1.12 26.64 -1.52
CA THR A 627 -1.72 26.71 -2.85
C THR A 627 -2.88 25.72 -2.94
N GLU A 628 -3.99 26.13 -3.56
CA GLU A 628 -5.16 25.25 -3.73
C GLU A 628 -4.84 24.07 -4.67
N PRO A 629 -5.20 22.83 -4.30
CA PRO A 629 -5.00 21.68 -5.16
C PRO A 629 -5.92 21.74 -6.39
N THR A 630 -5.40 21.34 -7.53
CA THR A 630 -6.20 21.12 -8.74
C THR A 630 -7.03 19.85 -8.60
N LEU A 631 -7.81 19.47 -9.55
CA LEU A 631 -8.66 18.29 -9.53
C LEU A 631 -7.97 17.01 -9.93
N GLU A 632 -7.04 17.09 -10.83
CA GLU A 632 -6.10 15.99 -11.04
C GLU A 632 -5.48 15.64 -9.67
N ASP A 633 -5.23 16.67 -8.85
CA ASP A 633 -4.77 16.58 -7.48
C ASP A 633 -5.77 15.87 -6.56
N LEU A 634 -7.05 16.24 -6.65
CA LEU A 634 -8.11 15.60 -5.88
C LEU A 634 -8.44 14.19 -6.40
N TRP A 635 -8.34 13.95 -7.71
CA TRP A 635 -8.44 12.62 -8.29
C TRP A 635 -7.23 11.73 -7.96
N GLN A 636 -6.04 12.28 -7.93
CA GLN A 636 -4.85 11.56 -7.48
C GLN A 636 -4.91 11.27 -5.97
N LEU A 637 -5.41 12.22 -5.18
CA LEU A 637 -5.76 12.01 -3.78
C LEU A 637 -6.85 10.95 -3.64
N GLU A 638 -7.95 11.02 -4.39
CA GLU A 638 -9.01 10.02 -4.34
C GLU A 638 -8.51 8.65 -4.83
N ARG A 639 -7.67 8.59 -5.86
CA ARG A 639 -7.01 7.35 -6.29
C ARG A 639 -6.00 6.86 -5.26
N ALA A 640 -5.23 7.75 -4.63
CA ALA A 640 -4.32 7.44 -3.55
C ALA A 640 -5.09 7.00 -2.30
N GLU A 641 -6.21 7.62 -1.99
CA GLU A 641 -7.10 7.29 -0.88
C GLU A 641 -7.88 6.00 -1.15
N ARG A 642 -8.39 5.79 -2.36
CA ARG A 642 -8.88 4.47 -2.78
C ARG A 642 -7.80 3.41 -2.75
N ARG A 643 -6.53 3.78 -2.86
CA ARG A 643 -5.37 2.92 -2.62
C ARG A 643 -5.10 2.71 -1.15
N ARG A 644 -5.38 3.68 -0.27
CA ARG A 644 -5.04 3.69 1.16
C ARG A 644 -6.11 3.07 2.06
N HIS A 645 -7.39 3.26 1.76
CA HIS A 645 -8.52 2.82 2.59
C HIS A 645 -9.11 1.45 2.24
N ARG A 646 -8.51 0.70 1.36
CA ARG A 646 -9.19 -0.46 0.87
C ARG A 646 -8.62 -1.74 1.40
N LEU A 647 -9.29 -2.14 2.49
CA LEU A 647 -9.63 -3.50 2.76
C LEU A 647 -8.40 -4.40 2.96
N GLN A 648 -8.31 -5.22 3.82
CA GLN A 648 -9.18 -6.19 4.34
C GLN A 648 -8.48 -7.22 5.15
N PRO A 649 -8.66 -7.32 6.33
CA PRO A 649 -8.43 -8.60 6.97
C PRO A 649 -9.60 -9.56 6.83
N TRP A 650 -10.78 -9.05 6.53
CA TRP A 650 -12.04 -9.80 6.65
C TRP A 650 -12.38 -10.66 5.44
N SER A 651 -11.88 -10.32 4.26
CA SER A 651 -12.01 -11.18 3.09
C SER A 651 -10.98 -12.29 3.04
N LYS A 652 -9.97 -12.26 3.93
CA LYS A 652 -9.10 -13.41 4.13
C LYS A 652 -9.79 -14.37 5.09
N PRO A 653 -9.92 -15.65 4.75
CA PRO A 653 -10.42 -16.62 5.71
C PRO A 653 -9.53 -16.57 6.95
N LEU A 654 -10.15 -16.39 8.12
CA LEU A 654 -9.44 -16.54 9.39
C LEU A 654 -8.80 -17.92 9.43
N PRO A 655 -7.58 -18.08 10.00
CA PRO A 655 -6.95 -19.37 10.13
C PRO A 655 -7.92 -20.37 10.76
N ARG A 656 -8.14 -21.50 10.10
CA ARG A 656 -8.96 -22.57 10.65
C ARG A 656 -8.29 -23.11 11.91
N GLN A 657 -9.07 -23.32 12.97
CA GLN A 657 -8.54 -24.04 14.12
C GLN A 657 -8.19 -25.47 13.70
N ALA A 658 -7.07 -26.00 14.22
CA ALA A 658 -6.59 -27.36 13.97
C ALA A 658 -7.57 -28.49 14.39
N THR A 659 -8.74 -28.18 14.88
CA THR A 659 -9.78 -29.12 15.35
C THR A 659 -10.97 -29.15 14.39
N GLY A 660 -10.81 -29.51 13.15
CA GLY A 660 -11.84 -30.08 12.26
C GLY A 660 -13.25 -29.48 12.19
N THR A 661 -13.54 -28.40 12.90
CA THR A 661 -14.84 -27.72 12.84
C THR A 661 -14.73 -26.56 11.84
N PRO A 662 -15.52 -26.51 10.77
CA PRO A 662 -15.49 -25.37 9.86
C PRO A 662 -15.87 -24.13 10.66
N ALA A 663 -14.96 -23.14 10.72
CA ALA A 663 -15.34 -21.81 11.15
C ALA A 663 -16.48 -21.36 10.21
N ALA A 664 -17.64 -21.07 10.77
CA ALA A 664 -18.73 -20.47 10.01
C ALA A 664 -18.14 -19.22 9.35
N ALA A 665 -18.19 -19.18 8.03
CA ALA A 665 -17.80 -18.00 7.30
C ALA A 665 -18.63 -16.85 7.83
N VAL A 666 -18.01 -15.92 8.52
CA VAL A 666 -18.63 -14.65 8.85
C VAL A 666 -18.80 -13.95 7.50
N ARG A 667 -19.99 -14.05 6.94
CA ARG A 667 -20.43 -13.34 5.73
C ARG A 667 -20.82 -11.91 6.10
#